data_2ea66a03fdf80596ec00214c6f6b1af6
#
_entry.id   2ea66a03fdf80596ec00214c6f6b1af6
#
_cell.length_a   1.000
_cell.length_b   1.000
_cell.length_c   1.000
_cell.angle_alpha   90.00
_cell.angle_beta   90.00
_cell.angle_gamma   90.00
#
_symmetry.space_group_name_H-M   'P 1'
#
loop_
_entity.id
_entity.type
_entity.pdbx_description
1 polymer ?
#
loop_
_entity_poly.entity_id
_entity_poly.type
_entity_poly.pdbx_seq_one_letter_code
_entity_poly.pdbx_strand_id
1 'polypeptide(L)'
;MGGNGRRRPPEHEDPVFQEPDPPPAPSPPAADQGDTAKQTHDEGGKPLPSLPTDAAATTQAQPATSTSNTATPARVQSPPKPGPVFLKPHILSPTAEEFLLVTGTAPLEPGIGLFVNLDGDPTRPTLEFERYPREVVVDGGSSHDLSSSRASLVPEEDGYVIASTTKELENGVIRHGLEIQRFDMDVGVPEREKFWLERPVSQDEESIPLGIRSLLHADEIPFQELIDRLCQRRFSPFPSEVAPPATMSLRSVDSRTDLSIQRQSKEKELFERDLESDEEPLPEGWLVKRNTEEEDFVRRLAKTKSRIAIWAGSDIWWAARNPLLVQLEAGIESAHADGELSPQTEEQRKQLFTIINSIRGRDARTELEFITFSYIRQKAGAMLLMSFLNSPFSEPEQQAMEEVLLEGGLDPRVALALVPALRNEIVESRKGIWIYGGIKDLVDGFISALKMPRVSPPVSSLPPELLQFLRRFLASWRKKKGFGSVADESEVFKTVDAALLLVLLELDQSTPSGTTHKQSPLRAELYDVVDRGVDCYDRAVDLLETYHRLFVLSRLYQKHKMSADVLATWQRIIEGERDAGGEFKDGEQQVRTYLSNIRNQALVQEYAVWLAARNPKLGVQVFTDDKSKAPKFQPAEVVEILRDEAPDAVKYYLEHLVFGKGNTAYVNELITYYLDIVIHDLQTSPASRETMAAMYEAYRALRPPKPTYRQFLTDNAPSDDEVWHSRLRLLQLLGGAHDYDAEAIQSRINTALPAAGADAQLLVPETIILDGRARRHDNALQLLVHRLGDYDTAVSYCLRGGASIYTPSSGRRDSAPTTETQTRLFRVLLGEFLAIGDLSDRVEQTGALLERFGGWFDVLEVLELIPDSWSVDVAAGFLVTSLRRLVRERHESIVARALSSAENLRVNYDLLVKIDEKGPVVDTGHEEEP
;
A
#
# COMPACT_ATOMS: atom_id res chain seq x y z
N MET A 1 -33.50 39.01 38.33
CA MET A 1 -34.77 38.25 38.18
C MET A 1 -34.89 37.91 36.70
N GLY A 2 -35.05 36.63 36.36
CA GLY A 2 -35.35 36.20 35.00
C GLY A 2 -34.21 35.42 34.35
N GLY A 3 -34.11 34.13 34.73
CA GLY A 3 -33.17 33.20 34.14
C GLY A 3 -33.61 32.74 32.74
N ASN A 4 -32.69 32.75 31.80
CA ASN A 4 -32.83 32.10 30.50
C ASN A 4 -32.06 30.79 30.47
N GLY A 5 -32.80 29.69 30.60
CA GLY A 5 -32.28 28.34 30.40
C GLY A 5 -31.91 28.09 28.95
N ARG A 6 -30.63 27.90 28.67
CA ARG A 6 -30.18 27.37 27.36
C ARG A 6 -30.45 25.88 27.35
N ARG A 7 -31.31 25.38 26.50
CA ARG A 7 -31.44 23.97 26.11
C ARG A 7 -30.23 23.58 25.30
N ARG A 8 -29.53 22.52 25.77
CA ARG A 8 -28.55 21.78 24.99
C ARG A 8 -29.25 20.91 23.93
N PRO A 9 -28.70 20.77 22.71
CA PRO A 9 -29.18 19.79 21.76
C PRO A 9 -28.73 18.38 22.21
N PRO A 10 -29.44 17.30 21.82
CA PRO A 10 -29.13 15.93 22.21
C PRO A 10 -27.85 15.45 21.54
N GLU A 11 -27.03 14.79 22.33
CA GLU A 11 -25.83 14.05 21.90
C GLU A 11 -26.28 12.90 20.97
N HIS A 12 -25.67 12.84 19.78
CA HIS A 12 -25.75 11.68 18.91
C HIS A 12 -24.91 10.58 19.56
N GLU A 13 -25.53 9.50 19.99
CA GLU A 13 -24.89 8.24 20.32
C GLU A 13 -24.33 7.62 19.03
N ASP A 14 -23.03 7.36 19.03
CA ASP A 14 -22.35 6.54 18.00
C ASP A 14 -22.89 5.10 18.08
N PRO A 15 -23.13 4.43 16.95
CA PRO A 15 -23.51 3.02 16.96
C PRO A 15 -22.31 2.17 17.37
N VAL A 16 -22.44 1.52 18.52
CA VAL A 16 -21.56 0.44 18.98
C VAL A 16 -21.59 -0.67 17.93
N PHE A 17 -20.48 -0.90 17.26
CA PHE A 17 -20.25 -2.11 16.47
C PHE A 17 -20.22 -3.31 17.44
N GLN A 18 -21.28 -4.10 17.44
CA GLN A 18 -21.28 -5.45 17.99
C GLN A 18 -20.51 -6.35 17.01
N GLU A 19 -19.41 -6.93 17.49
CA GLU A 19 -18.78 -8.07 16.83
C GLU A 19 -19.78 -9.23 16.74
N PRO A 20 -19.85 -9.94 15.59
CA PRO A 20 -20.66 -11.15 15.49
C PRO A 20 -20.01 -12.29 16.29
N ASP A 21 -20.80 -12.95 17.11
CA ASP A 21 -20.44 -14.16 17.85
C ASP A 21 -19.90 -15.25 16.92
N PRO A 22 -18.90 -16.03 17.37
CA PRO A 22 -18.39 -17.16 16.59
C PRO A 22 -19.45 -18.26 16.50
N PRO A 23 -19.51 -19.01 15.38
CA PRO A 23 -20.48 -20.07 15.18
C PRO A 23 -20.26 -21.21 16.20
N PRO A 24 -21.33 -21.86 16.69
CA PRO A 24 -21.24 -22.92 17.69
C PRO A 24 -20.56 -24.17 17.11
N ALA A 25 -19.69 -24.77 17.92
CA ALA A 25 -19.04 -26.04 17.64
C ALA A 25 -20.06 -27.16 17.40
N PRO A 26 -19.76 -28.11 16.47
CA PRO A 26 -20.67 -29.25 16.25
C PRO A 26 -20.67 -30.20 17.47
N SER A 27 -21.87 -30.51 17.95
CA SER A 27 -22.13 -31.47 19.00
C SER A 27 -21.73 -32.90 18.57
N PRO A 28 -21.23 -33.75 19.45
CA PRO A 28 -20.98 -35.16 19.16
C PRO A 28 -22.28 -35.92 18.95
N PRO A 29 -22.28 -36.99 18.14
CA PRO A 29 -23.50 -37.77 17.85
C PRO A 29 -23.97 -38.51 19.11
N ALA A 30 -25.24 -38.39 19.36
CA ALA A 30 -25.95 -39.06 20.42
C ALA A 30 -25.93 -40.59 20.27
N ALA A 31 -25.57 -41.24 21.37
CA ALA A 31 -25.79 -42.68 21.52
C ALA A 31 -27.29 -42.98 21.55
N ASP A 32 -27.73 -43.76 20.63
CA ASP A 32 -29.09 -44.28 20.56
C ASP A 32 -29.22 -45.46 21.54
N GLN A 33 -30.00 -45.25 22.59
CA GLN A 33 -30.54 -46.27 23.47
C GLN A 33 -31.91 -46.68 22.89
N GLY A 34 -31.99 -47.85 22.40
CA GLY A 34 -33.24 -48.46 21.94
C GLY A 34 -33.33 -49.86 22.47
N ASP A 35 -34.13 -49.97 23.43
CA ASP A 35 -34.65 -51.10 24.20
C ASP A 35 -35.13 -52.33 23.45
N THR A 36 -34.93 -53.47 24.14
CA THR A 36 -35.82 -54.62 24.32
C THR A 36 -36.17 -55.55 23.18
N ALA A 37 -35.85 -56.73 23.49
CA ALA A 37 -36.68 -57.90 23.55
C ALA A 37 -36.37 -59.11 22.62
N LYS A 38 -35.93 -60.13 23.33
CA LYS A 38 -36.38 -61.54 23.30
C LYS A 38 -36.19 -62.42 22.09
N GLN A 39 -35.56 -63.46 22.47
CA GLN A 39 -35.85 -64.86 22.13
C GLN A 39 -35.05 -65.57 20.99
N THR A 40 -34.21 -66.39 21.47
CA THR A 40 -34.23 -67.89 21.49
C THR A 40 -33.71 -68.53 20.25
N HIS A 41 -32.85 -69.52 20.57
CA HIS A 41 -32.52 -70.78 19.83
C HIS A 41 -31.56 -70.57 18.64
N ASP A 42 -30.59 -71.31 18.42
CA ASP A 42 -30.07 -72.57 18.91
C ASP A 42 -28.92 -72.96 17.99
N GLU A 43 -28.00 -73.71 18.55
CA GLU A 43 -27.14 -74.69 17.88
C GLU A 43 -26.22 -74.35 16.74
N GLY A 44 -24.97 -74.75 16.97
CA GLY A 44 -24.05 -75.17 15.91
C GLY A 44 -22.64 -74.67 16.11
N GLY A 45 -22.00 -75.18 16.95
CA GLY A 45 -20.92 -76.04 17.25
C GLY A 45 -20.04 -76.33 16.04
N LYS A 46 -18.73 -76.01 16.23
CA LYS A 46 -17.63 -76.97 15.90
C LYS A 46 -16.38 -76.24 15.46
N PRO A 47 -15.25 -76.90 15.52
CA PRO A 47 -14.28 -76.84 16.64
C PRO A 47 -12.88 -76.49 16.09
N LEU A 48 -12.00 -76.13 17.00
CA LEU A 48 -10.54 -76.17 16.82
C LEU A 48 -9.99 -77.52 16.38
N PRO A 49 -9.00 -77.61 15.52
CA PRO A 49 -8.20 -78.80 15.40
C PRO A 49 -7.05 -78.71 16.42
N SER A 50 -7.04 -79.75 17.18
CA SER A 50 -6.05 -80.14 18.17
C SER A 50 -4.71 -80.55 17.56
N LEU A 51 -3.69 -80.28 18.30
CA LEU A 51 -2.33 -80.86 18.25
C LEU A 51 -2.43 -82.39 18.27
N PRO A 52 -1.51 -83.14 17.64
CA PRO A 52 -1.25 -84.53 17.95
C PRO A 52 -0.10 -84.57 18.93
N THR A 53 -0.46 -84.99 20.11
CA THR A 53 0.44 -85.62 21.10
C THR A 53 0.61 -87.13 20.66
N ASP A 54 1.67 -87.68 21.16
CA ASP A 54 1.92 -89.07 21.47
C ASP A 54 2.70 -89.94 20.43
N ALA A 55 3.43 -90.91 20.87
CA ALA A 55 3.76 -91.45 22.18
C ALA A 55 4.89 -92.37 21.96
N ALA A 56 5.59 -92.56 23.02
CA ALA A 56 6.51 -93.63 23.31
C ALA A 56 5.96 -94.98 22.95
N ALA A 57 6.91 -95.89 22.63
CA ALA A 57 7.03 -97.30 23.15
C ALA A 57 8.09 -97.99 22.39
N THR A 58 9.20 -98.19 23.03
CA THR A 58 9.59 -99.51 23.67
C THR A 58 9.55 -100.76 22.78
N THR A 59 10.69 -101.39 22.71
CA THR A 59 11.00 -102.72 22.97
C THR A 59 11.75 -103.48 21.86
N GLN A 60 13.01 -103.73 22.24
CA GLN A 60 13.61 -105.09 22.25
C GLN A 60 13.84 -105.90 20.96
N ALA A 61 15.07 -106.29 20.90
CA ALA A 61 15.62 -107.60 20.79
C ALA A 61 16.48 -107.83 19.58
N GLN A 62 17.68 -108.17 19.90
CA GLN A 62 18.67 -108.92 19.18
C GLN A 62 18.14 -110.30 18.62
N PRO A 63 18.90 -111.10 17.92
CA PRO A 63 20.26 -110.95 17.48
C PRO A 63 20.60 -111.64 16.12
N ALA A 64 21.85 -111.57 15.84
CA ALA A 64 22.68 -112.63 15.22
C ALA A 64 23.08 -112.63 13.74
N THR A 65 24.38 -112.49 13.64
CA THR A 65 25.34 -113.34 12.87
C THR A 65 25.20 -113.28 11.35
N SER A 66 26.25 -113.09 10.60
CA SER A 66 27.55 -113.70 10.52
C SER A 66 28.47 -113.09 9.43
N THR A 67 29.67 -112.98 9.80
CA THR A 67 30.91 -113.32 9.05
C THR A 67 31.06 -112.96 7.56
N SER A 68 32.11 -112.13 7.21
CA SER A 68 33.40 -112.66 6.83
C SER A 68 34.29 -111.52 6.34
N ASN A 69 35.51 -111.54 6.93
CA ASN A 69 36.86 -111.22 6.38
C ASN A 69 36.95 -110.35 5.10
N THR A 70 37.76 -109.26 5.07
CA THR A 70 39.19 -109.35 4.94
C THR A 70 39.84 -107.96 4.80
N ALA A 71 40.98 -107.75 5.34
CA ALA A 71 42.08 -106.88 5.04
C ALA A 71 42.04 -105.42 5.48
N THR A 72 42.73 -105.17 6.49
CA THR A 72 43.38 -103.87 6.92
C THR A 72 44.16 -103.21 5.79
N PRO A 73 44.17 -101.90 5.72
CA PRO A 73 45.32 -101.19 6.19
C PRO A 73 45.13 -99.90 6.96
N ALA A 74 45.99 -99.60 7.79
CA ALA A 74 46.51 -98.36 8.32
C ALA A 74 45.53 -97.40 9.00
N ARG A 75 45.55 -97.42 10.28
CA ARG A 75 45.10 -96.45 11.25
C ARG A 75 45.65 -95.07 11.00
N VAL A 76 44.87 -94.16 10.40
CA VAL A 76 45.03 -92.69 10.55
C VAL A 76 44.36 -92.36 11.88
N GLN A 77 45.17 -91.88 12.85
CA GLN A 77 44.63 -91.36 14.09
C GLN A 77 43.88 -90.07 13.77
N SER A 78 42.60 -90.11 14.01
CA SER A 78 41.70 -88.96 14.10
C SER A 78 42.30 -88.08 15.24
N PRO A 79 42.36 -86.71 15.03
CA PRO A 79 42.74 -85.80 16.10
C PRO A 79 41.73 -85.96 17.25
N PRO A 80 42.16 -85.79 18.50
CA PRO A 80 41.26 -85.93 19.68
C PRO A 80 40.17 -84.94 19.52
N LYS A 81 38.87 -85.39 19.62
CA LYS A 81 37.77 -84.54 19.72
C LYS A 81 38.02 -83.58 20.88
N PRO A 82 37.95 -82.24 20.67
CA PRO A 82 38.11 -81.30 21.74
C PRO A 82 37.00 -81.63 22.82
N GLY A 83 37.39 -81.70 24.06
CA GLY A 83 36.48 -81.96 25.17
C GLY A 83 35.35 -80.87 25.14
N PRO A 84 34.19 -81.20 25.73
CA PRO A 84 33.05 -80.27 25.72
C PRO A 84 33.52 -78.93 26.32
N VAL A 85 33.47 -77.90 25.49
CA VAL A 85 33.68 -76.51 25.91
C VAL A 85 32.40 -76.02 26.55
N PHE A 86 32.42 -75.92 27.87
CA PHE A 86 31.30 -75.35 28.64
C PHE A 86 31.28 -73.85 28.39
N LEU A 87 30.30 -73.37 27.59
CA LEU A 87 30.04 -72.01 27.41
C LEU A 87 29.37 -71.48 28.66
N LYS A 88 29.79 -70.34 29.17
CA LYS A 88 29.17 -69.66 30.30
C LYS A 88 28.02 -68.82 29.78
N PRO A 89 26.75 -69.15 30.14
CA PRO A 89 25.58 -68.38 29.65
C PRO A 89 25.69 -66.97 30.16
N HIS A 90 25.27 -65.98 29.31
CA HIS A 90 25.07 -64.59 29.72
C HIS A 90 23.67 -64.40 30.24
N ILE A 91 23.54 -63.80 31.41
CA ILE A 91 22.27 -63.46 32.06
C ILE A 91 22.28 -61.97 32.31
N LEU A 92 21.34 -61.25 31.71
CA LEU A 92 21.18 -59.82 31.80
C LEU A 92 19.74 -59.48 32.17
N SER A 93 19.52 -58.38 32.85
CA SER A 93 18.17 -57.88 33.20
C SER A 93 17.88 -56.60 32.47
N PRO A 94 17.22 -56.65 31.31
CA PRO A 94 16.83 -55.49 30.55
C PRO A 94 15.84 -54.58 31.31
N THR A 95 14.91 -55.22 32.03
CA THR A 95 13.93 -54.56 32.88
C THR A 95 13.91 -55.27 34.27
N ALA A 96 13.18 -54.75 35.23
CA ALA A 96 13.06 -55.35 36.58
C ALA A 96 12.34 -56.70 36.54
N GLU A 97 11.55 -56.97 35.50
CA GLU A 97 10.69 -58.18 35.40
C GLU A 97 11.13 -59.15 34.30
N GLU A 98 12.16 -58.81 33.54
CA GLU A 98 12.63 -59.64 32.41
C GLU A 98 14.12 -59.96 32.50
N PHE A 99 14.51 -61.12 32.04
CA PHE A 99 15.88 -61.53 31.88
C PHE A 99 16.17 -61.90 30.43
N LEU A 100 17.32 -61.49 29.91
CA LEU A 100 17.89 -61.95 28.66
C LEU A 100 18.88 -63.08 28.95
N LEU A 101 18.59 -64.28 28.50
CA LEU A 101 19.43 -65.45 28.64
C LEU A 101 20.09 -65.71 27.27
N VAL A 102 21.41 -65.57 27.16
CA VAL A 102 22.16 -65.85 25.95
C VAL A 102 22.86 -67.22 26.10
N THR A 103 22.51 -68.14 25.26
CA THR A 103 23.00 -69.52 25.25
C THR A 103 23.57 -69.90 23.88
N GLY A 104 24.35 -70.90 23.82
CA GLY A 104 24.96 -71.43 22.57
C GLY A 104 25.60 -72.79 22.77
N THR A 105 25.91 -73.45 21.69
CA THR A 105 26.49 -74.79 21.66
C THR A 105 28.02 -74.83 21.58
N ALA A 106 28.59 -73.91 20.77
CA ALA A 106 30.01 -73.77 20.62
C ALA A 106 30.41 -72.29 20.34
N PRO A 107 31.69 -71.88 20.63
CA PRO A 107 32.12 -70.50 20.45
C PRO A 107 32.01 -69.95 19.06
N LEU A 108 32.05 -70.81 18.04
CA LEU A 108 32.00 -70.43 16.61
C LEU A 108 30.63 -70.70 16.02
N GLU A 109 29.68 -71.21 16.78
CA GLU A 109 28.30 -71.42 16.38
C GLU A 109 27.40 -70.21 16.79
N PRO A 110 26.27 -70.03 16.15
CA PRO A 110 25.32 -68.93 16.50
C PRO A 110 24.91 -68.99 17.97
N GLY A 111 24.86 -67.82 18.58
CA GLY A 111 24.25 -67.64 19.91
C GLY A 111 22.79 -67.33 19.81
N ILE A 112 22.00 -67.78 20.80
CA ILE A 112 20.55 -67.50 20.90
C ILE A 112 20.30 -66.75 22.21
N GLY A 113 19.64 -65.58 22.07
CA GLY A 113 19.15 -64.74 23.21
C GLY A 113 17.64 -64.95 23.41
N LEU A 114 17.24 -65.39 24.62
CA LEU A 114 15.85 -65.55 25.02
C LEU A 114 15.49 -64.53 26.10
N PHE A 115 14.39 -63.80 25.87
CA PHE A 115 13.82 -62.93 26.88
C PHE A 115 12.79 -63.76 27.65
N VAL A 116 12.94 -63.80 28.98
CA VAL A 116 12.02 -64.56 29.85
C VAL A 116 11.61 -63.70 31.05
N ASN A 117 10.40 -63.90 31.52
CA ASN A 117 9.91 -63.24 32.73
C ASN A 117 10.43 -64.00 34.00
N LEU A 118 10.03 -63.59 35.17
CA LEU A 118 10.35 -64.25 36.44
C LEU A 118 9.79 -65.66 36.53
N ASP A 119 8.75 -66.02 35.77
CA ASP A 119 8.14 -67.37 35.71
C ASP A 119 8.84 -68.26 34.66
N GLY A 120 9.72 -67.72 33.86
CA GLY A 120 10.44 -68.43 32.83
C GLY A 120 9.74 -68.46 31.46
N ASP A 121 8.64 -67.75 31.32
CA ASP A 121 7.90 -67.67 30.06
C ASP A 121 8.61 -66.64 29.09
N PRO A 122 8.67 -66.96 27.79
CA PRO A 122 9.25 -66.03 26.81
C PRO A 122 8.38 -64.77 26.65
N THR A 123 8.98 -63.58 26.78
CA THR A 123 8.28 -62.31 26.73
C THR A 123 8.46 -61.60 25.40
N ARG A 124 9.55 -61.87 24.70
CA ARG A 124 9.92 -61.20 23.45
C ARG A 124 10.45 -62.18 22.43
N PRO A 125 10.49 -61.84 21.13
CA PRO A 125 11.10 -62.65 20.10
C PRO A 125 12.59 -62.95 20.39
N THR A 126 13.06 -64.16 20.03
CA THR A 126 14.45 -64.57 20.24
C THR A 126 15.43 -63.73 19.45
N LEU A 127 16.55 -63.38 20.03
CA LEU A 127 17.71 -62.82 19.32
C LEU A 127 18.64 -63.87 18.79
N GLU A 128 19.08 -63.71 17.56
CA GLU A 128 20.09 -64.60 16.97
C GLU A 128 21.38 -63.78 16.75
N PHE A 129 22.49 -64.26 17.30
CA PHE A 129 23.83 -63.70 17.10
C PHE A 129 24.56 -64.50 16.05
N GLU A 130 25.36 -63.88 15.17
CA GLU A 130 26.13 -64.59 14.15
C GLU A 130 27.07 -65.66 14.73
N ARG A 131 27.64 -65.38 15.90
CA ARG A 131 28.41 -66.33 16.67
C ARG A 131 28.15 -66.15 18.17
N TYR A 132 28.49 -67.13 18.99
CA TYR A 132 28.31 -67.02 20.44
C TYR A 132 29.09 -65.83 20.98
N PRO A 133 28.41 -64.83 21.60
CA PRO A 133 29.01 -63.58 22.05
C PRO A 133 29.94 -63.85 23.26
N ARG A 134 31.06 -63.14 23.27
CA ARG A 134 32.03 -63.15 24.35
C ARG A 134 31.53 -62.36 25.57
N GLU A 135 30.96 -61.23 25.35
CA GLU A 135 30.35 -60.34 26.31
C GLU A 135 29.09 -59.72 25.73
N VAL A 136 28.04 -59.50 26.54
CA VAL A 136 26.79 -58.91 26.14
C VAL A 136 26.39 -57.82 27.14
N VAL A 137 25.84 -56.72 26.65
CA VAL A 137 25.35 -55.62 27.43
C VAL A 137 24.02 -55.15 26.85
N VAL A 138 23.12 -54.68 27.72
CA VAL A 138 21.86 -54.12 27.31
C VAL A 138 21.90 -52.61 27.60
N ASP A 139 21.39 -51.83 26.63
CA ASP A 139 21.22 -50.40 26.68
C ASP A 139 19.79 -50.01 26.41
N GLY A 140 19.15 -49.31 27.32
CA GLY A 140 17.73 -48.89 27.26
C GLY A 140 16.79 -50.03 27.61
N GLY A 141 15.54 -49.86 27.25
CA GLY A 141 14.46 -50.74 27.68
C GLY A 141 13.77 -50.17 28.91
N SER A 142 12.47 -49.98 28.79
CA SER A 142 11.63 -49.32 29.78
C SER A 142 11.75 -49.95 31.15
N SER A 143 12.43 -49.34 32.09
CA SER A 143 12.26 -49.64 33.50
C SER A 143 10.94 -48.99 33.95
N HIS A 144 9.89 -49.77 33.98
CA HIS A 144 8.69 -49.40 34.71
C HIS A 144 8.99 -49.36 36.19
N ASP A 145 9.61 -48.30 36.65
CA ASP A 145 9.61 -47.94 38.09
C ASP A 145 8.18 -47.51 38.46
N LEU A 146 7.37 -48.46 38.82
CA LEU A 146 6.00 -48.30 39.36
C LEU A 146 5.96 -47.52 40.68
N SER A 147 7.05 -46.98 41.20
CA SER A 147 7.14 -46.31 42.46
C SER A 147 7.21 -44.78 42.45
N SER A 148 7.23 -44.13 41.30
CA SER A 148 7.19 -42.69 41.17
C SER A 148 5.92 -42.21 40.48
N SER A 149 4.95 -41.75 41.29
CA SER A 149 3.73 -41.05 40.82
C SER A 149 4.03 -39.62 40.31
N ARG A 150 5.16 -39.46 39.65
CA ARG A 150 5.45 -38.36 38.74
C ARG A 150 5.58 -38.95 37.33
N ALA A 151 4.64 -38.62 36.51
CA ALA A 151 4.74 -38.83 35.07
C ALA A 151 6.11 -38.31 34.62
N SER A 152 7.09 -39.20 34.53
CA SER A 152 8.38 -38.85 33.97
C SER A 152 8.19 -38.67 32.50
N LEU A 153 8.32 -37.42 32.02
CA LEU A 153 8.39 -37.00 30.62
C LEU A 153 9.67 -37.50 29.92
N VAL A 154 10.22 -38.63 30.34
CA VAL A 154 11.37 -39.28 29.71
C VAL A 154 10.82 -40.11 28.55
N PRO A 155 11.22 -39.84 27.29
CA PRO A 155 10.85 -40.67 26.15
C PRO A 155 11.28 -42.10 26.43
N GLU A 156 10.40 -43.03 26.05
CA GLU A 156 10.77 -44.44 25.98
C GLU A 156 12.03 -44.55 25.10
N GLU A 157 13.17 -44.86 25.70
CA GLU A 157 14.41 -45.06 24.96
C GLU A 157 14.38 -46.46 24.36
N ASP A 158 14.56 -46.49 23.03
CA ASP A 158 14.72 -47.77 22.30
C ASP A 158 15.70 -48.71 23.02
N GLY A 159 15.33 -49.98 23.13
CA GLY A 159 16.19 -51.02 23.76
C GLY A 159 17.13 -51.70 22.79
N TYR A 160 18.41 -51.74 23.10
CA TYR A 160 19.44 -52.37 22.28
C TYR A 160 20.23 -53.39 23.06
N VAL A 161 20.53 -54.55 22.46
CA VAL A 161 21.49 -55.51 22.94
C VAL A 161 22.77 -55.37 22.12
N ILE A 162 23.89 -55.19 22.82
CA ILE A 162 25.22 -55.02 22.22
C ILE A 162 26.04 -56.22 22.64
N ALA A 163 26.57 -56.99 21.70
CA ALA A 163 27.28 -58.21 21.90
C ALA A 163 28.69 -58.12 21.27
N SER A 164 29.72 -58.47 22.01
CA SER A 164 31.11 -58.64 21.46
C SER A 164 31.19 -59.99 20.82
N THR A 165 31.35 -60.02 19.50
CA THR A 165 31.40 -61.24 18.69
C THR A 165 32.47 -61.16 17.59
N THR A 166 32.56 -62.22 16.79
CA THR A 166 33.45 -62.27 15.63
C THR A 166 32.63 -62.53 14.36
N LYS A 167 33.05 -61.93 13.28
CA LYS A 167 32.49 -62.12 11.94
C LYS A 167 33.53 -62.61 11.00
N GLU A 168 33.25 -63.63 10.22
CA GLU A 168 34.09 -64.11 9.18
C GLU A 168 33.77 -63.42 7.85
N LEU A 169 34.78 -62.76 7.31
CA LEU A 169 34.66 -62.12 6.00
C LEU A 169 34.76 -63.18 4.89
N GLU A 170 34.33 -62.91 3.71
CA GLU A 170 34.39 -63.76 2.50
C GLU A 170 35.81 -64.26 2.21
N ASN A 171 36.79 -63.52 2.71
CA ASN A 171 38.22 -63.86 2.57
C ASN A 171 38.72 -64.86 3.64
N GLY A 172 37.83 -65.36 4.52
CA GLY A 172 38.26 -66.27 5.63
C GLY A 172 38.98 -65.58 6.78
N VAL A 173 39.03 -64.27 6.78
CA VAL A 173 39.60 -63.42 7.85
C VAL A 173 38.54 -63.24 8.95
N ILE A 174 38.89 -63.56 10.19
CA ILE A 174 38.03 -63.36 11.37
C ILE A 174 38.26 -61.95 11.89
N ARG A 175 37.19 -61.11 11.87
CA ARG A 175 37.22 -59.79 12.49
C ARG A 175 36.42 -59.79 13.80
N HIS A 176 36.97 -59.09 14.81
CA HIS A 176 36.31 -58.81 16.05
C HIS A 176 35.53 -57.53 15.95
N GLY A 177 34.26 -57.56 16.38
CA GLY A 177 33.36 -56.38 16.38
C GLY A 177 32.26 -56.51 17.41
N LEU A 178 31.39 -55.53 17.35
CA LEU A 178 30.19 -55.48 18.17
C LEU A 178 28.99 -55.71 17.23
N GLU A 179 28.16 -56.69 17.56
CA GLU A 179 26.83 -56.86 16.96
C GLU A 179 25.82 -56.18 17.82
N ILE A 180 25.05 -55.25 17.23
CA ILE A 180 24.02 -54.42 17.91
C ILE A 180 22.67 -54.81 17.34
N GLN A 181 21.74 -55.17 18.21
CA GLN A 181 20.38 -55.56 17.78
C GLN A 181 19.37 -54.81 18.66
N ARG A 182 18.31 -54.29 18.02
CA ARG A 182 17.15 -53.72 18.69
C ARG A 182 16.22 -54.81 19.20
N PHE A 183 15.74 -54.75 20.41
CA PHE A 183 14.88 -55.74 21.01
C PHE A 183 13.47 -55.28 21.41
N ASP A 184 13.22 -54.00 21.39
CA ASP A 184 11.92 -53.38 21.81
C ASP A 184 10.99 -53.11 20.60
N MET A 185 11.15 -53.82 19.52
CA MET A 185 10.33 -53.66 18.33
C MET A 185 8.94 -54.30 18.51
N ASP A 186 7.90 -53.65 17.98
CA ASP A 186 6.55 -54.17 17.93
C ASP A 186 6.48 -55.50 17.15
N VAL A 187 5.64 -56.41 17.63
CA VAL A 187 5.40 -57.70 17.02
C VAL A 187 4.76 -57.51 15.64
N GLY A 188 5.52 -57.56 14.57
CA GLY A 188 5.03 -57.43 13.20
C GLY A 188 5.97 -56.75 12.21
N VAL A 189 7.10 -56.27 12.65
CA VAL A 189 8.14 -55.72 11.76
C VAL A 189 9.01 -56.86 11.26
N PRO A 190 9.11 -57.14 9.93
CA PRO A 190 9.70 -58.34 9.39
C PRO A 190 11.22 -58.41 9.41
N GLU A 191 11.92 -57.30 9.61
CA GLU A 191 13.39 -57.28 9.62
C GLU A 191 13.88 -56.57 10.91
N ARG A 192 14.68 -57.32 11.68
CA ARG A 192 15.41 -56.79 12.81
C ARG A 192 16.61 -56.02 12.28
N GLU A 193 16.71 -54.77 12.68
CA GLU A 193 17.89 -53.96 12.42
C GLU A 193 19.07 -54.54 13.19
N LYS A 194 20.06 -55.11 12.47
CA LYS A 194 21.34 -55.55 13.02
C LYS A 194 22.44 -54.65 12.51
N PHE A 195 23.18 -54.07 13.47
CA PHE A 195 24.33 -53.24 13.15
C PHE A 195 25.62 -53.94 13.50
N TRP A 196 26.62 -53.81 12.68
CA TRP A 196 27.95 -54.26 12.94
C TRP A 196 28.90 -53.09 13.12
N LEU A 197 29.58 -53.01 14.25
CA LEU A 197 30.58 -52.00 14.57
C LEU A 197 31.92 -52.65 14.80
N GLU A 198 32.93 -52.23 14.07
CA GLU A 198 34.32 -52.71 14.22
C GLU A 198 35.28 -51.55 14.43
N ARG A 199 36.44 -51.83 15.04
CA ARG A 199 37.53 -50.87 15.09
C ARG A 199 38.10 -50.68 13.71
N PRO A 200 38.42 -49.48 13.23
CA PRO A 200 39.19 -49.28 12.01
C PRO A 200 40.62 -49.81 12.22
N VAL A 201 40.91 -50.86 11.55
CA VAL A 201 42.27 -51.54 11.60
C VAL A 201 42.93 -51.37 10.26
N SER A 202 44.23 -51.00 10.25
CA SER A 202 45.08 -51.11 9.05
C SER A 202 45.09 -52.50 8.53
N GLN A 203 45.24 -52.69 7.22
CA GLN A 203 45.15 -54.05 6.57
C GLN A 203 46.13 -55.08 7.12
N ASP A 204 47.16 -54.67 7.84
CA ASP A 204 48.25 -55.51 8.36
C ASP A 204 48.22 -55.79 9.87
N GLU A 205 47.22 -55.27 10.58
CA GLU A 205 47.06 -55.45 12.02
C GLU A 205 46.09 -56.62 12.36
N GLU A 206 46.51 -57.48 13.30
CA GLU A 206 45.61 -58.53 13.82
C GLU A 206 44.43 -57.89 14.55
N SER A 207 43.24 -58.36 14.24
CA SER A 207 41.98 -57.89 14.89
C SER A 207 42.00 -58.34 16.38
N ILE A 208 42.02 -57.30 17.27
CA ILE A 208 42.02 -57.52 18.71
C ILE A 208 40.57 -57.64 19.18
N PRO A 209 40.26 -58.58 20.11
CA PRO A 209 38.91 -58.73 20.65
C PRO A 209 38.46 -57.44 21.35
N LEU A 210 37.24 -57.06 21.08
CA LEU A 210 36.59 -55.91 21.77
C LEU A 210 35.96 -56.41 23.09
N GLY A 211 36.24 -55.76 24.19
CA GLY A 211 35.58 -55.95 25.45
C GLY A 211 34.48 -54.91 25.60
N ILE A 212 33.36 -55.26 26.25
CA ILE A 212 32.27 -54.35 26.49
C ILE A 212 31.72 -54.53 27.90
N ARG A 213 31.41 -53.41 28.57
CA ARG A 213 30.85 -53.45 29.93
C ARG A 213 29.89 -52.29 30.20
N SER A 214 28.78 -52.55 30.86
CA SER A 214 27.96 -51.53 31.44
C SER A 214 28.51 -51.09 32.80
N LEU A 215 28.59 -49.79 33.00
CA LEU A 215 29.01 -49.13 34.25
C LEU A 215 27.81 -48.78 35.12
N LEU A 216 28.01 -48.69 36.45
CA LEU A 216 26.98 -48.35 37.40
C LEU A 216 26.50 -46.89 37.28
N HIS A 217 27.42 -46.02 36.90
CA HIS A 217 27.12 -44.58 36.71
C HIS A 217 27.25 -44.19 35.26
N ALA A 218 26.36 -43.31 34.81
CA ALA A 218 26.47 -42.73 33.48
C ALA A 218 27.39 -41.49 33.52
N ASP A 219 28.33 -41.45 32.58
CA ASP A 219 29.15 -40.26 32.35
C ASP A 219 28.52 -39.35 31.28
N GLU A 220 28.71 -38.08 31.43
CA GLU A 220 28.25 -37.05 30.47
C GLU A 220 29.39 -36.76 29.47
N ILE A 221 29.19 -37.10 28.23
CA ILE A 221 30.17 -36.97 27.17
C ILE A 221 29.72 -35.87 26.23
N PRO A 222 30.54 -34.82 25.99
CA PRO A 222 30.25 -33.80 25.01
C PRO A 222 30.49 -34.34 23.61
N PHE A 223 29.51 -34.16 22.71
CA PHE A 223 29.65 -34.44 21.31
C PHE A 223 30.23 -33.23 20.56
N GLN A 224 31.47 -33.27 20.17
CA GLN A 224 32.15 -32.16 19.51
C GLN A 224 31.50 -31.83 18.16
N GLU A 225 31.05 -32.79 17.44
CA GLU A 225 30.35 -32.59 16.16
C GLU A 225 29.06 -31.79 16.30
N LEU A 226 28.26 -32.02 17.37
CA LEU A 226 27.10 -31.23 17.67
C LEU A 226 27.48 -29.77 17.98
N ILE A 227 28.58 -29.61 18.74
CA ILE A 227 29.07 -28.27 19.11
C ILE A 227 29.44 -27.50 17.84
N ASP A 228 30.23 -28.09 16.96
CA ASP A 228 30.70 -27.44 15.75
C ASP A 228 29.57 -27.10 14.77
N ARG A 229 28.54 -27.96 14.69
CA ARG A 229 27.37 -27.74 13.81
C ARG A 229 26.37 -26.72 14.36
N LEU A 230 26.07 -26.79 15.65
CA LEU A 230 25.02 -25.98 16.28
C LEU A 230 25.49 -24.64 16.83
N CYS A 231 26.80 -24.48 17.08
CA CYS A 231 27.36 -23.22 17.57
C CYS A 231 27.14 -22.11 16.54
N GLN A 232 26.46 -21.03 16.95
CA GLN A 232 26.27 -19.89 16.05
C GLN A 232 27.60 -19.19 15.79
N ARG A 233 27.86 -18.88 14.54
CA ARG A 233 29.07 -18.19 14.09
C ARG A 233 28.72 -16.98 13.23
N ARG A 234 29.56 -15.95 13.30
CA ARG A 234 29.36 -14.77 12.47
C ARG A 234 29.54 -15.12 10.98
N PHE A 235 28.55 -14.77 10.19
CA PHE A 235 28.53 -14.89 8.73
C PHE A 235 28.79 -13.52 8.11
N SER A 236 29.62 -13.47 7.06
CA SER A 236 29.81 -12.27 6.24
C SER A 236 29.37 -12.55 4.81
N PRO A 237 28.44 -11.77 4.23
CA PRO A 237 27.99 -11.94 2.85
C PRO A 237 29.09 -11.72 1.82
N PHE A 238 30.15 -10.99 2.20
CA PHE A 238 31.26 -10.68 1.32
C PHE A 238 32.51 -11.44 1.75
N PRO A 239 33.12 -12.26 0.86
CA PRO A 239 34.36 -12.93 1.18
C PRO A 239 35.49 -11.92 1.45
N SER A 240 36.31 -12.20 2.45
CA SER A 240 37.36 -11.31 2.98
C SER A 240 38.43 -10.91 1.94
N GLU A 241 38.54 -11.63 0.81
CA GLU A 241 39.49 -11.37 -0.27
C GLU A 241 39.06 -10.22 -1.21
N VAL A 242 37.86 -9.71 -1.11
CA VAL A 242 37.30 -8.64 -1.96
C VAL A 242 37.26 -7.29 -1.24
N ALA A 243 37.83 -7.17 -0.06
CA ALA A 243 38.09 -5.83 0.51
C ALA A 243 39.03 -5.08 -0.44
N PRO A 244 38.61 -3.94 -1.05
CA PRO A 244 39.48 -3.19 -1.92
C PRO A 244 40.68 -2.75 -1.10
N PRO A 245 41.94 -2.97 -1.55
CA PRO A 245 43.09 -2.45 -0.87
C PRO A 245 42.97 -0.93 -0.87
N ALA A 246 42.87 -0.34 0.32
CA ALA A 246 43.06 1.09 0.48
C ALA A 246 44.41 1.42 -0.14
N THR A 247 44.42 2.29 -1.14
CA THR A 247 45.60 2.77 -1.86
C THR A 247 46.20 1.81 -2.90
N MET A 248 45.59 1.78 -4.10
CA MET A 248 46.35 1.68 -5.34
C MET A 248 45.76 2.67 -6.36
N SER A 249 46.54 3.65 -6.70
CA SER A 249 46.39 4.56 -7.82
C SER A 249 46.19 3.76 -9.11
N LEU A 250 44.92 3.61 -9.54
CA LEU A 250 44.58 3.04 -10.83
C LEU A 250 44.59 4.16 -11.88
N ARG A 251 45.68 4.22 -12.62
CA ARG A 251 45.71 4.89 -13.93
C ARG A 251 44.84 4.08 -14.89
N SER A 252 43.83 4.75 -15.45
CA SER A 252 43.21 4.50 -16.74
C SER A 252 42.68 3.09 -17.00
N VAL A 253 41.42 2.85 -16.66
CA VAL A 253 40.55 1.96 -17.42
C VAL A 253 39.11 2.50 -17.37
N ASP A 254 38.54 2.69 -18.56
CA ASP A 254 37.14 2.95 -18.90
C ASP A 254 36.24 3.69 -17.90
N SER A 255 35.86 4.92 -18.26
CA SER A 255 34.99 5.82 -17.44
C SER A 255 33.65 5.25 -17.01
N ARG A 256 33.18 4.14 -17.60
CA ARG A 256 31.94 3.44 -17.21
C ARG A 256 32.13 2.53 -16.00
N THR A 257 33.30 1.91 -15.88
CA THR A 257 33.65 1.04 -14.74
C THR A 257 33.96 1.87 -13.49
N ASP A 258 34.54 3.06 -13.64
CA ASP A 258 34.81 3.99 -12.54
C ASP A 258 33.52 4.55 -11.94
N LEU A 259 32.53 4.85 -12.76
CA LEU A 259 31.21 5.30 -12.30
C LEU A 259 30.43 4.22 -11.53
N SER A 260 30.57 2.94 -11.93
CA SER A 260 29.94 1.83 -11.21
C SER A 260 30.64 1.52 -9.89
N ILE A 261 31.97 1.62 -9.84
CA ILE A 261 32.76 1.46 -8.62
C ILE A 261 32.53 2.63 -7.65
N GLN A 262 32.45 3.86 -8.16
CA GLN A 262 32.09 5.03 -7.35
C GLN A 262 30.65 4.95 -6.81
N ARG A 263 29.70 4.42 -7.60
CA ARG A 263 28.34 4.15 -7.13
C ARG A 263 28.33 3.11 -6.00
N GLN A 264 28.98 1.99 -6.17
CA GLN A 264 29.08 0.94 -5.15
C GLN A 264 29.77 1.44 -3.87
N SER A 265 30.83 2.23 -4.01
CA SER A 265 31.50 2.84 -2.87
C SER A 265 30.61 3.85 -2.13
N LYS A 266 29.83 4.65 -2.89
CA LYS A 266 28.91 5.63 -2.35
C LYS A 266 27.65 4.99 -1.71
N GLU A 267 27.17 3.88 -2.30
CA GLU A 267 26.10 3.07 -1.73
C GLU A 267 26.53 2.46 -0.39
N LYS A 268 27.74 1.90 -0.34
CA LYS A 268 28.31 1.34 0.89
C LYS A 268 28.50 2.43 1.97
N GLU A 269 28.96 3.60 1.59
CA GLU A 269 29.15 4.75 2.47
C GLU A 269 27.80 5.31 2.98
N LEU A 270 26.74 5.29 2.17
CA LEU A 270 25.37 5.65 2.59
C LEU A 270 24.81 4.67 3.61
N PHE A 271 24.97 3.37 3.40
CA PHE A 271 24.55 2.36 4.37
C PHE A 271 25.38 2.41 5.68
N GLU A 272 26.67 2.75 5.61
CA GLU A 272 27.51 2.94 6.79
C GLU A 272 27.14 4.20 7.58
N ARG A 273 26.70 5.27 6.90
CA ARG A 273 26.30 6.54 7.53
C ARG A 273 24.99 6.44 8.31
N ASP A 274 24.01 5.66 7.83
CA ASP A 274 22.75 5.39 8.57
C ASP A 274 22.97 4.53 9.82
N LEU A 275 24.07 3.75 9.86
CA LEU A 275 24.45 2.93 11.00
C LEU A 275 25.18 3.72 12.10
N GLU A 276 25.67 4.93 11.80
CA GLU A 276 26.46 5.73 12.74
C GLU A 276 25.63 6.52 13.76
N SER A 277 24.28 6.58 13.60
CA SER A 277 23.56 7.65 14.27
C SER A 277 23.22 7.43 15.74
N ASP A 278 23.09 6.20 16.33
CA ASP A 278 22.62 6.11 17.72
C ASP A 278 23.06 4.88 18.55
N GLU A 279 23.98 4.04 18.12
CA GLU A 279 24.43 2.91 18.96
C GLU A 279 25.83 3.12 19.54
N GLU A 280 25.95 2.93 20.88
CA GLU A 280 27.24 2.90 21.56
C GLU A 280 28.20 1.89 20.91
N PRO A 281 29.50 2.20 20.79
CA PRO A 281 30.49 1.29 20.21
C PRO A 281 30.51 -0.03 21.01
N LEU A 282 30.51 -1.16 20.29
CA LEU A 282 30.60 -2.48 20.94
C LEU A 282 31.88 -2.56 21.79
N PRO A 283 31.83 -3.11 23.01
CA PRO A 283 33.00 -3.24 23.89
C PRO A 283 34.10 -4.04 23.21
N GLU A 284 35.34 -3.66 23.42
CA GLU A 284 36.48 -4.47 22.95
C GLU A 284 36.39 -5.92 23.47
N GLY A 285 36.54 -6.88 22.53
CA GLY A 285 36.44 -8.30 22.87
C GLY A 285 35.02 -8.86 22.91
N TRP A 286 33.99 -8.07 22.55
CA TRP A 286 32.60 -8.53 22.54
C TRP A 286 32.40 -9.78 21.66
N LEU A 287 33.05 -9.83 20.50
CA LEU A 287 32.98 -10.98 19.58
C LEU A 287 33.54 -12.26 20.21
N VAL A 288 34.69 -12.16 20.90
CA VAL A 288 35.30 -13.31 21.57
C VAL A 288 34.42 -13.79 22.71
N LYS A 289 33.89 -12.85 23.52
CA LYS A 289 33.00 -13.15 24.62
C LYS A 289 31.72 -13.83 24.13
N ARG A 290 31.09 -13.34 23.08
CA ARG A 290 29.89 -13.95 22.51
C ARG A 290 30.18 -15.36 21.97
N ASN A 291 31.28 -15.55 21.25
CA ASN A 291 31.65 -16.87 20.75
C ASN A 291 31.87 -17.87 21.88
N THR A 292 32.52 -17.48 23.01
CA THR A 292 32.70 -18.36 24.18
C THR A 292 31.39 -18.66 24.89
N GLU A 293 30.52 -17.67 25.06
CA GLU A 293 29.20 -17.86 25.68
C GLU A 293 28.34 -18.83 24.86
N GLU A 294 28.36 -18.68 23.51
CA GLU A 294 27.62 -19.55 22.59
C GLU A 294 28.18 -20.98 22.60
N GLU A 295 29.51 -21.13 22.56
CA GLU A 295 30.15 -22.42 22.62
C GLU A 295 29.86 -23.12 23.96
N ASP A 296 29.92 -22.41 25.11
CA ASP A 296 29.59 -22.97 26.40
C ASP A 296 28.11 -23.35 26.51
N PHE A 297 27.21 -22.60 25.88
CA PHE A 297 25.80 -22.92 25.82
C PHE A 297 25.57 -24.22 25.03
N VAL A 298 26.09 -24.32 23.84
CA VAL A 298 25.93 -25.50 22.98
C VAL A 298 26.61 -26.71 23.63
N ARG A 299 27.81 -26.55 24.23
CA ARG A 299 28.52 -27.62 24.96
C ARG A 299 27.69 -28.23 26.09
N ARG A 300 26.87 -27.40 26.77
CA ARG A 300 25.95 -27.91 27.79
C ARG A 300 24.81 -28.75 27.23
N LEU A 301 24.27 -28.33 26.04
CA LEU A 301 23.19 -29.05 25.36
C LEU A 301 23.68 -30.31 24.66
N ALA A 302 24.92 -30.30 24.13
CA ALA A 302 25.49 -31.40 23.36
C ALA A 302 26.01 -32.56 24.20
N LYS A 303 25.73 -32.57 25.53
CA LYS A 303 26.14 -33.69 26.40
C LYS A 303 25.19 -34.87 26.22
N THR A 304 25.77 -36.04 26.04
CA THR A 304 25.05 -37.31 26.03
C THR A 304 25.49 -38.17 27.20
N LYS A 305 24.58 -38.95 27.75
CA LYS A 305 24.90 -39.88 28.85
C LYS A 305 25.23 -41.25 28.27
N SER A 306 26.36 -41.77 28.68
CA SER A 306 26.73 -43.14 28.35
C SER A 306 27.10 -43.93 29.60
N ARG A 307 26.68 -45.22 29.61
CA ARG A 307 27.03 -46.20 30.67
C ARG A 307 27.89 -47.33 30.12
N ILE A 308 28.19 -47.32 28.82
CA ILE A 308 28.81 -48.46 28.17
C ILE A 308 30.24 -48.09 27.76
N ALA A 309 31.21 -48.79 28.32
CA ALA A 309 32.60 -48.70 27.94
C ALA A 309 32.98 -49.87 27.04
N ILE A 310 33.71 -49.58 25.97
CA ILE A 310 34.27 -50.53 25.03
C ILE A 310 35.77 -50.41 25.12
N TRP A 311 36.52 -51.51 25.06
CA TRP A 311 37.99 -51.46 25.04
C TRP A 311 38.59 -52.53 24.11
N ALA A 312 39.74 -52.20 23.56
CA ALA A 312 40.59 -53.12 22.82
C ALA A 312 42.07 -52.82 23.14
N GLY A 313 42.73 -53.77 23.84
CA GLY A 313 44.04 -53.50 24.34
C GLY A 313 44.15 -52.35 25.32
N SER A 314 44.85 -51.28 24.94
CA SER A 314 45.02 -50.08 25.77
C SER A 314 43.96 -49.00 25.47
N ASP A 315 43.19 -49.13 24.40
CA ASP A 315 42.29 -48.15 23.95
C ASP A 315 40.91 -48.35 24.57
N ILE A 316 40.28 -47.26 25.01
CA ILE A 316 38.97 -47.28 25.69
C ILE A 316 38.09 -46.25 24.97
N TRP A 317 36.86 -46.64 24.66
CA TRP A 317 35.85 -45.82 24.07
C TRP A 317 34.55 -45.88 24.86
N TRP A 318 33.76 -44.82 24.75
CA TRP A 318 32.38 -44.79 25.21
C TRP A 318 31.43 -45.15 24.07
N ALA A 319 30.45 -46.02 24.33
CA ALA A 319 29.35 -46.23 23.38
C ALA A 319 28.22 -45.27 23.74
N ALA A 320 27.97 -44.29 22.91
CA ALA A 320 26.89 -43.39 23.05
C ALA A 320 25.87 -43.59 21.90
N ARG A 321 24.61 -43.34 22.19
CA ARG A 321 23.57 -43.31 21.15
C ARG A 321 23.83 -42.20 20.18
N ASN A 322 23.60 -42.48 18.92
CA ASN A 322 23.75 -41.49 17.87
C ASN A 322 22.71 -40.38 18.04
N PRO A 323 23.08 -39.13 18.33
CA PRO A 323 22.12 -38.03 18.49
C PRO A 323 21.25 -37.85 17.26
N LEU A 324 20.01 -37.45 17.45
CA LEU A 324 19.04 -37.22 16.37
C LEU A 324 19.60 -36.29 15.28
N LEU A 325 20.36 -35.25 15.68
CA LEU A 325 21.03 -34.36 14.73
C LEU A 325 21.91 -35.09 13.76
N VAL A 326 22.79 -35.98 14.29
CA VAL A 326 23.75 -36.73 13.45
C VAL A 326 23.02 -37.69 12.54
N GLN A 327 21.95 -38.34 13.01
CA GLN A 327 21.11 -39.20 12.17
C GLN A 327 20.47 -38.45 11.00
N LEU A 328 19.88 -37.28 11.28
CA LEU A 328 19.24 -36.46 10.25
C LEU A 328 20.28 -35.88 9.28
N GLU A 329 21.46 -35.47 9.76
CA GLU A 329 22.54 -35.02 8.90
C GLU A 329 23.07 -36.09 7.98
N ALA A 330 23.31 -37.29 8.49
CA ALA A 330 23.72 -38.44 7.68
C ALA A 330 22.67 -38.75 6.59
N GLY A 331 21.38 -38.63 6.92
CA GLY A 331 20.32 -38.70 5.93
C GLY A 331 20.38 -37.60 4.86
N ILE A 332 20.65 -36.35 5.26
CA ILE A 332 20.83 -35.24 4.30
C ILE A 332 22.08 -35.47 3.43
N GLU A 333 23.19 -35.91 4.02
CA GLU A 333 24.43 -36.21 3.27
C GLU A 333 24.25 -37.36 2.29
N SER A 334 23.44 -38.35 2.61
CA SER A 334 23.11 -39.45 1.69
C SER A 334 22.17 -39.03 0.56
N ALA A 335 21.52 -37.89 0.67
CA ALA A 335 20.61 -37.36 -0.34
C ALA A 335 21.31 -36.64 -1.51
N HIS A 336 22.62 -36.52 -1.51
CA HIS A 336 23.40 -35.91 -2.60
C HIS A 336 24.70 -36.67 -2.82
N ALA A 337 25.35 -36.51 -3.96
CA ALA A 337 26.57 -37.22 -4.29
C ALA A 337 27.76 -36.66 -3.52
N ASP A 338 28.75 -37.50 -3.29
CA ASP A 338 30.02 -37.13 -2.63
C ASP A 338 30.70 -35.97 -3.36
N GLY A 339 31.02 -34.91 -2.61
CA GLY A 339 31.64 -33.69 -3.13
C GLY A 339 30.70 -32.64 -3.70
N GLU A 340 29.39 -32.89 -3.74
CA GLU A 340 28.36 -31.90 -4.06
C GLU A 340 27.88 -31.22 -2.77
N LEU A 341 27.58 -29.89 -2.86
CA LEU A 341 27.09 -29.12 -1.74
C LEU A 341 25.53 -29.10 -1.66
N SER A 342 24.87 -29.60 -2.69
CA SER A 342 23.42 -29.60 -2.80
C SER A 342 22.92 -30.66 -3.75
N PRO A 343 21.70 -31.21 -3.58
CA PRO A 343 21.10 -32.18 -4.49
C PRO A 343 20.93 -31.59 -5.89
N GLN A 344 21.37 -32.36 -6.91
CA GLN A 344 21.29 -31.93 -8.32
C GLN A 344 20.12 -32.58 -9.07
N THR A 345 19.71 -33.78 -8.65
CA THR A 345 18.62 -34.51 -9.30
C THR A 345 17.30 -34.39 -8.56
N GLU A 346 16.21 -34.65 -9.26
CA GLU A 346 14.85 -34.63 -8.68
C GLU A 346 14.69 -35.69 -7.59
N GLU A 347 15.33 -36.88 -7.77
CA GLU A 347 15.28 -37.96 -6.79
C GLU A 347 15.98 -37.58 -5.49
N GLN A 348 17.17 -37.00 -5.59
CA GLN A 348 17.90 -36.47 -4.44
C GLN A 348 17.10 -35.39 -3.69
N ARG A 349 16.44 -34.49 -4.40
CA ARG A 349 15.55 -33.49 -3.80
C ARG A 349 14.35 -34.10 -3.08
N LYS A 350 13.75 -35.16 -3.66
CA LYS A 350 12.64 -35.88 -3.02
C LYS A 350 13.09 -36.56 -1.73
N GLN A 351 14.30 -37.14 -1.68
CA GLN A 351 14.85 -37.69 -0.46
C GLN A 351 15.00 -36.61 0.61
N LEU A 352 15.54 -35.45 0.26
CA LEU A 352 15.66 -34.31 1.17
C LEU A 352 14.29 -33.85 1.69
N PHE A 353 13.29 -33.75 0.83
CA PHE A 353 11.92 -33.43 1.25
C PHE A 353 11.32 -34.51 2.17
N THR A 354 11.66 -35.79 1.96
CA THR A 354 11.22 -36.87 2.84
C THR A 354 11.78 -36.72 4.25
N ILE A 355 13.06 -36.36 4.37
CA ILE A 355 13.69 -36.08 5.66
C ILE A 355 13.01 -34.90 6.37
N ILE A 356 12.79 -33.81 5.64
CA ILE A 356 12.11 -32.63 6.20
C ILE A 356 10.70 -32.97 6.66
N ASN A 357 9.96 -33.75 5.87
CA ASN A 357 8.60 -34.18 6.22
C ASN A 357 8.58 -35.11 7.42
N SER A 358 9.65 -35.90 7.66
CA SER A 358 9.75 -36.77 8.84
C SER A 358 9.82 -36.01 10.16
N ILE A 359 10.30 -34.77 10.12
CA ILE A 359 10.36 -33.88 11.30
C ILE A 359 9.24 -32.85 11.34
N ARG A 360 8.43 -32.75 10.26
CA ARG A 360 7.31 -31.80 10.19
C ARG A 360 6.16 -32.27 11.08
N GLY A 361 5.66 -31.39 11.94
CA GLY A 361 4.59 -31.72 12.88
C GLY A 361 5.04 -32.50 14.12
N ARG A 362 6.33 -32.80 14.27
CA ARG A 362 6.87 -33.33 15.52
C ARG A 362 7.09 -32.19 16.51
N ASP A 363 6.54 -32.34 17.69
CA ASP A 363 6.81 -31.43 18.80
C ASP A 363 8.17 -31.76 19.42
N ALA A 364 9.01 -30.74 19.55
CA ALA A 364 10.29 -30.90 20.20
C ALA A 364 10.09 -31.17 21.70
N ARG A 365 10.65 -32.26 22.23
CA ARG A 365 10.54 -32.65 23.64
C ARG A 365 11.63 -31.98 24.50
N THR A 366 12.76 -31.66 23.88
CA THR A 366 13.91 -31.06 24.55
C THR A 366 14.37 -29.79 23.80
N GLU A 367 15.10 -28.92 24.47
CA GLU A 367 15.70 -27.74 23.85
C GLU A 367 16.68 -28.13 22.73
N LEU A 368 17.43 -29.22 22.90
CA LEU A 368 18.29 -29.73 21.85
C LEU A 368 17.51 -30.18 20.60
N GLU A 369 16.40 -30.89 20.77
CA GLU A 369 15.54 -31.29 19.64
C GLU A 369 14.96 -30.06 18.93
N PHE A 370 14.53 -29.04 19.67
CA PHE A 370 14.03 -27.80 19.08
C PHE A 370 15.09 -27.13 18.20
N ILE A 371 16.29 -26.98 18.72
CA ILE A 371 17.44 -26.41 17.99
C ILE A 371 17.81 -27.31 16.80
N THR A 372 17.80 -28.64 16.97
CA THR A 372 18.07 -29.62 15.91
C THR A 372 17.06 -29.45 14.75
N PHE A 373 15.77 -29.41 15.03
CA PHE A 373 14.75 -29.24 14.01
C PHE A 373 14.87 -27.90 13.28
N SER A 374 15.18 -26.83 14.01
CA SER A 374 15.44 -25.52 13.41
C SER A 374 16.66 -25.55 12.47
N TYR A 375 17.76 -26.11 12.96
CA TYR A 375 19.01 -26.26 12.19
C TYR A 375 18.81 -27.08 10.91
N ILE A 376 18.17 -28.26 11.01
CA ILE A 376 17.93 -29.16 9.89
C ILE A 376 17.05 -28.49 8.83
N ARG A 377 15.97 -27.78 9.22
CA ARG A 377 15.11 -27.05 8.29
C ARG A 377 15.87 -25.93 7.58
N GLN A 378 16.70 -25.19 8.31
CA GLN A 378 17.53 -24.12 7.74
C GLN A 378 18.58 -24.67 6.77
N LYS A 379 19.29 -25.73 7.15
CA LYS A 379 20.31 -26.40 6.31
C LYS A 379 19.67 -26.94 5.04
N ALA A 380 18.60 -27.72 5.17
CA ALA A 380 17.88 -28.26 4.02
C ALA A 380 17.28 -27.17 3.12
N GLY A 381 16.72 -26.11 3.70
CA GLY A 381 16.26 -24.94 2.96
C GLY A 381 17.35 -24.26 2.16
N ALA A 382 18.52 -24.05 2.75
CA ALA A 382 19.69 -23.49 2.07
C ALA A 382 20.16 -24.41 0.91
N MET A 383 20.20 -25.72 1.13
CA MET A 383 20.58 -26.70 0.09
C MET A 383 19.60 -26.75 -1.07
N LEU A 384 18.28 -26.67 -0.77
CA LEU A 384 17.24 -26.59 -1.81
C LEU A 384 17.36 -25.30 -2.62
N LEU A 385 17.63 -24.18 -1.97
CA LEU A 385 17.87 -22.92 -2.67
C LEU A 385 19.10 -22.98 -3.57
N MET A 386 20.22 -23.56 -3.08
CA MET A 386 21.42 -23.76 -3.90
C MET A 386 21.14 -24.69 -5.09
N SER A 387 20.35 -25.74 -4.88
CA SER A 387 19.91 -26.65 -5.96
C SER A 387 19.06 -25.88 -6.99
N PHE A 388 18.15 -25.01 -6.54
CA PHE A 388 17.31 -24.20 -7.42
C PHE A 388 18.10 -23.18 -8.25
N LEU A 389 19.20 -22.66 -7.71
CA LEU A 389 20.10 -21.77 -8.46
C LEU A 389 20.87 -22.49 -9.57
N ASN A 390 21.08 -23.81 -9.43
CA ASN A 390 21.83 -24.62 -10.37
C ASN A 390 20.95 -25.38 -11.38
N SER A 391 19.72 -25.72 -11.00
CA SER A 391 18.81 -26.52 -11.81
C SER A 391 17.34 -26.03 -11.68
N PRO A 392 16.53 -26.10 -12.75
CA PRO A 392 15.15 -25.67 -12.69
C PRO A 392 14.32 -26.60 -11.78
N PHE A 393 13.39 -25.99 -11.03
CA PHE A 393 12.41 -26.69 -10.20
C PHE A 393 11.03 -26.62 -10.84
N SER A 394 10.22 -27.65 -10.64
CA SER A 394 8.80 -27.59 -10.92
C SER A 394 8.09 -26.64 -9.95
N GLU A 395 6.93 -26.09 -10.34
CA GLU A 395 6.19 -25.15 -9.49
C GLU A 395 5.83 -25.74 -8.10
N PRO A 396 5.42 -27.00 -7.96
CA PRO A 396 5.22 -27.61 -6.64
C PRO A 396 6.49 -27.69 -5.79
N GLU A 397 7.65 -27.99 -6.41
CA GLU A 397 8.93 -28.00 -5.70
C GLU A 397 9.34 -26.61 -5.21
N GLN A 398 9.08 -25.56 -6.02
CA GLN A 398 9.33 -24.18 -5.62
C GLN A 398 8.49 -23.77 -4.41
N GLN A 399 7.21 -24.17 -4.39
CA GLN A 399 6.32 -23.89 -3.25
C GLN A 399 6.76 -24.65 -2.01
N ALA A 400 7.09 -25.93 -2.14
CA ALA A 400 7.61 -26.72 -1.03
C ALA A 400 8.91 -26.15 -0.46
N MET A 401 9.83 -25.71 -1.33
CA MET A 401 11.08 -25.05 -0.91
C MET A 401 10.80 -23.74 -0.17
N GLU A 402 9.85 -22.92 -0.68
CA GLU A 402 9.45 -21.67 -0.03
C GLU A 402 8.91 -21.94 1.38
N GLU A 403 8.06 -22.95 1.55
CA GLU A 403 7.54 -23.37 2.87
C GLU A 403 8.67 -23.78 3.81
N VAL A 404 9.61 -24.60 3.35
CA VAL A 404 10.76 -25.05 4.16
C VAL A 404 11.63 -23.88 4.62
N LEU A 405 11.91 -22.93 3.73
CA LEU A 405 12.70 -21.73 4.06
C LEU A 405 11.98 -20.83 5.08
N LEU A 406 10.66 -20.68 4.95
CA LEU A 406 9.85 -19.85 5.84
C LEU A 406 9.63 -20.51 7.20
N GLU A 407 9.39 -21.84 7.24
CA GLU A 407 9.23 -22.62 8.47
C GLU A 407 10.57 -22.75 9.22
N GLY A 408 11.67 -22.95 8.49
CA GLY A 408 13.01 -23.03 9.08
C GLY A 408 13.49 -21.71 9.67
N GLY A 409 12.95 -20.61 9.19
CA GLY A 409 13.33 -19.27 9.66
C GLY A 409 14.77 -18.91 9.30
N LEU A 410 15.29 -19.40 8.17
CA LEU A 410 16.62 -19.00 7.68
C LEU A 410 16.63 -17.50 7.43
N ASP A 411 17.62 -16.80 8.00
CA ASP A 411 17.75 -15.34 7.81
C ASP A 411 17.74 -14.99 6.30
N PRO A 412 16.84 -14.11 5.84
CA PRO A 412 16.75 -13.78 4.43
C PRO A 412 18.03 -13.17 3.87
N ARG A 413 18.86 -12.56 4.72
CA ARG A 413 20.18 -12.04 4.34
C ARG A 413 21.12 -13.16 3.87
N VAL A 414 21.02 -14.34 4.49
CA VAL A 414 21.80 -15.53 4.08
C VAL A 414 21.28 -16.09 2.76
N ALA A 415 19.96 -16.17 2.59
CA ALA A 415 19.36 -16.59 1.32
C ALA A 415 19.74 -15.64 0.17
N LEU A 416 19.72 -14.33 0.40
CA LEU A 416 20.13 -13.32 -0.59
C LEU A 416 21.64 -13.37 -0.89
N ALA A 417 22.47 -13.75 0.10
CA ALA A 417 23.92 -13.90 -0.11
C ALA A 417 24.28 -15.00 -1.11
N LEU A 418 23.41 -16.01 -1.26
CA LEU A 418 23.55 -17.05 -2.28
C LEU A 418 23.28 -16.54 -3.70
N VAL A 419 22.54 -15.41 -3.84
CA VAL A 419 22.22 -14.79 -5.13
C VAL A 419 23.16 -13.61 -5.38
N PRO A 420 24.17 -13.72 -6.25
CA PRO A 420 25.22 -12.72 -6.42
C PRO A 420 24.70 -11.32 -6.76
N ALA A 421 23.61 -11.23 -7.53
CA ALA A 421 23.02 -9.98 -7.98
C ALA A 421 22.35 -9.17 -6.84
N LEU A 422 21.99 -9.81 -5.73
CA LEU A 422 21.28 -9.20 -4.61
C LEU A 422 22.13 -8.98 -3.35
N ARG A 423 23.42 -9.37 -3.39
CA ARG A 423 24.30 -9.21 -2.22
C ARG A 423 24.48 -7.77 -1.79
N ASN A 424 24.48 -6.85 -2.73
CA ASN A 424 24.62 -5.41 -2.45
C ASN A 424 23.44 -4.82 -1.66
N GLU A 425 22.30 -5.51 -1.64
CA GLU A 425 21.13 -5.09 -0.89
C GLU A 425 21.15 -5.55 0.58
N ILE A 426 22.17 -6.33 0.99
CA ILE A 426 22.26 -6.88 2.33
C ILE A 426 22.81 -5.84 3.28
N VAL A 427 22.02 -5.50 4.29
CA VAL A 427 22.41 -4.63 5.39
C VAL A 427 22.87 -5.47 6.58
N GLU A 428 24.13 -5.28 6.99
CA GLU A 428 24.72 -5.94 8.13
C GLU A 428 24.80 -4.99 9.33
N SER A 429 24.25 -5.42 10.49
CA SER A 429 24.40 -4.66 11.73
C SER A 429 25.85 -4.76 12.26
N ARG A 430 26.23 -3.87 13.17
CA ARG A 430 27.54 -3.97 13.87
C ARG A 430 27.71 -5.28 14.60
N LYS A 431 26.63 -5.91 15.05
CA LYS A 431 26.63 -7.22 15.70
C LYS A 431 26.90 -8.36 14.72
N GLY A 432 26.73 -8.13 13.41
CA GLY A 432 26.87 -9.11 12.37
C GLY A 432 25.70 -10.08 12.25
N ILE A 433 25.70 -10.88 11.21
CA ILE A 433 24.70 -11.93 10.96
C ILE A 433 25.19 -13.20 11.64
N TRP A 434 24.35 -13.83 12.47
CA TRP A 434 24.71 -15.04 13.24
C TRP A 434 23.89 -16.22 12.74
N ILE A 435 24.59 -17.29 12.33
CA ILE A 435 23.99 -18.51 11.80
C ILE A 435 24.72 -19.73 12.39
N TYR A 436 24.07 -20.88 12.36
CA TYR A 436 24.66 -22.14 12.80
C TYR A 436 25.93 -22.46 12.00
N GLY A 437 26.97 -23.00 12.68
CA GLY A 437 28.25 -23.30 12.09
C GLY A 437 28.17 -24.21 10.86
N GLY A 438 27.40 -25.28 10.95
CA GLY A 438 27.22 -26.19 9.83
C GLY A 438 26.52 -25.57 8.60
N ILE A 439 25.67 -24.55 8.81
CA ILE A 439 25.04 -23.78 7.73
C ILE A 439 26.04 -22.79 7.15
N LYS A 440 26.82 -22.15 8.01
CA LYS A 440 27.88 -21.24 7.57
C LYS A 440 28.89 -21.93 6.67
N ASP A 441 29.39 -23.10 7.07
CA ASP A 441 30.38 -23.86 6.26
C ASP A 441 29.80 -24.25 4.90
N LEU A 442 28.52 -24.64 4.85
CA LEU A 442 27.81 -24.95 3.62
C LEU A 442 27.69 -23.72 2.71
N VAL A 443 27.24 -22.60 3.26
CA VAL A 443 27.01 -21.34 2.52
C VAL A 443 28.34 -20.75 2.03
N ASP A 444 29.34 -20.70 2.89
CA ASP A 444 30.69 -20.19 2.52
C ASP A 444 31.33 -21.08 1.45
N GLY A 445 31.15 -22.41 1.54
CA GLY A 445 31.60 -23.37 0.51
C GLY A 445 30.94 -23.06 -0.86
N PHE A 446 29.63 -22.87 -0.88
CA PHE A 446 28.91 -22.53 -2.11
C PHE A 446 29.32 -21.18 -2.68
N ILE A 447 29.45 -20.16 -1.84
CA ILE A 447 29.88 -18.82 -2.25
C ILE A 447 31.29 -18.88 -2.86
N SER A 448 32.17 -19.66 -2.27
CA SER A 448 33.53 -19.83 -2.75
C SER A 448 33.60 -20.59 -4.10
N ALA A 449 32.69 -21.57 -4.28
CA ALA A 449 32.60 -22.34 -5.53
C ALA A 449 32.06 -21.51 -6.70
N LEU A 450 31.27 -20.48 -6.45
CA LEU A 450 30.68 -19.62 -7.49
C LEU A 450 31.68 -18.79 -8.27
N LYS A 451 32.99 -18.77 -7.93
CA LYS A 451 34.06 -18.01 -8.64
C LYS A 451 33.58 -16.62 -9.07
N MET A 452 33.26 -15.78 -8.12
CA MET A 452 32.59 -14.49 -8.33
C MET A 452 33.34 -13.59 -9.32
N PRO A 453 32.68 -13.01 -10.32
CA PRO A 453 33.21 -11.89 -11.07
C PRO A 453 33.42 -10.68 -10.12
N ARG A 454 34.43 -9.85 -10.42
CA ARG A 454 34.78 -8.66 -9.62
C ARG A 454 33.62 -7.63 -9.50
N VAL A 455 32.63 -7.71 -10.39
CA VAL A 455 31.43 -6.85 -10.44
C VAL A 455 30.22 -7.76 -10.32
N SER A 456 29.33 -7.45 -9.38
CA SER A 456 28.07 -8.18 -9.23
C SER A 456 27.26 -8.16 -10.53
N PRO A 457 26.70 -9.29 -10.99
CA PRO A 457 25.87 -9.32 -12.19
C PRO A 457 24.62 -8.46 -11.96
N PRO A 458 24.08 -7.81 -13.01
CA PRO A 458 22.85 -7.06 -12.86
C PRO A 458 21.66 -8.00 -12.60
N VAL A 459 20.66 -7.52 -11.85
CA VAL A 459 19.47 -8.30 -11.51
C VAL A 459 18.70 -8.75 -12.76
N SER A 460 18.76 -7.97 -13.83
CA SER A 460 18.18 -8.31 -15.14
C SER A 460 18.72 -9.59 -15.78
N SER A 461 19.87 -10.09 -15.31
CA SER A 461 20.44 -11.36 -15.77
C SER A 461 19.82 -12.60 -15.08
N LEU A 462 19.03 -12.42 -14.04
CA LEU A 462 18.40 -13.51 -13.30
C LEU A 462 17.23 -14.13 -14.07
N PRO A 463 17.04 -15.46 -13.99
CA PRO A 463 15.87 -16.11 -14.59
C PRO A 463 14.55 -15.56 -14.03
N PRO A 464 13.52 -15.42 -14.84
CA PRO A 464 12.21 -14.89 -14.40
C PRO A 464 11.57 -15.76 -13.31
N GLU A 465 11.81 -17.06 -13.31
CA GLU A 465 11.34 -18.00 -12.29
C GLU A 465 11.96 -17.70 -10.92
N LEU A 466 13.25 -17.42 -10.90
CA LEU A 466 13.98 -17.04 -9.69
C LEU A 466 13.47 -15.68 -9.16
N LEU A 467 13.24 -14.71 -10.03
CA LEU A 467 12.67 -13.42 -9.64
C LEU A 467 11.25 -13.58 -9.04
N GLN A 468 10.41 -14.43 -9.61
CA GLN A 468 9.07 -14.71 -9.08
C GLN A 468 9.13 -15.43 -7.71
N PHE A 469 10.06 -16.38 -7.55
CA PHE A 469 10.29 -17.02 -6.26
C PHE A 469 10.78 -16.00 -5.21
N LEU A 470 11.79 -15.19 -5.52
CA LEU A 470 12.31 -14.18 -4.62
C LEU A 470 11.23 -13.17 -4.21
N ARG A 471 10.38 -12.75 -5.16
CA ARG A 471 9.23 -11.89 -4.87
C ARG A 471 8.33 -12.50 -3.81
N ARG A 472 7.90 -13.77 -4.00
CA ARG A 472 7.01 -14.47 -3.05
C ARG A 472 7.68 -14.66 -1.69
N PHE A 473 8.93 -15.11 -1.69
CA PHE A 473 9.71 -15.35 -0.48
C PHE A 473 9.90 -14.07 0.35
N LEU A 474 10.33 -12.97 -0.27
CA LEU A 474 10.55 -11.69 0.41
C LEU A 474 9.23 -11.05 0.87
N ALA A 475 8.16 -11.15 0.06
CA ALA A 475 6.84 -10.68 0.46
C ALA A 475 6.30 -11.47 1.67
N SER A 476 6.59 -12.78 1.75
CA SER A 476 6.21 -13.62 2.89
C SER A 476 7.02 -13.29 4.14
N TRP A 477 8.31 -12.98 3.98
CA TRP A 477 9.16 -12.49 5.08
C TRP A 477 8.65 -11.14 5.61
N ARG A 478 8.29 -10.24 4.74
CA ARG A 478 7.76 -8.92 5.13
C ARG A 478 6.53 -9.00 6.04
N LYS A 479 5.70 -10.03 5.89
CA LYS A 479 4.55 -10.27 6.77
C LYS A 479 4.93 -10.62 8.22
N LYS A 480 6.18 -11.04 8.47
CA LYS A 480 6.68 -11.35 9.81
C LYS A 480 7.12 -10.12 10.61
N LYS A 481 7.11 -8.94 10.00
CA LYS A 481 7.49 -7.67 10.64
C LYS A 481 6.55 -7.33 11.80
N GLY A 482 7.15 -6.91 12.92
CA GLY A 482 6.42 -6.45 14.10
C GLY A 482 6.01 -7.55 15.08
N PHE A 483 6.33 -8.83 14.81
CA PHE A 483 6.04 -9.92 15.74
C PHE A 483 7.15 -10.17 16.77
N GLY A 484 8.27 -9.43 16.71
CA GLY A 484 9.39 -9.57 17.65
C GLY A 484 10.12 -10.93 17.61
N SER A 485 9.86 -11.73 16.58
CA SER A 485 10.41 -13.08 16.41
C SER A 485 11.72 -13.13 15.62
N VAL A 486 12.17 -11.97 15.11
CA VAL A 486 13.33 -11.86 14.24
C VAL A 486 14.44 -11.11 14.95
N ALA A 487 15.62 -11.70 15.03
CA ALA A 487 16.81 -11.01 15.51
C ALA A 487 17.22 -9.95 14.49
N ASP A 488 17.79 -8.82 14.94
CA ASP A 488 18.17 -7.68 14.10
C ASP A 488 17.04 -7.22 13.16
N GLU A 489 15.83 -7.08 13.70
CA GLU A 489 14.60 -6.82 12.93
C GLU A 489 14.76 -5.63 11.97
N SER A 490 15.39 -4.55 12.40
CA SER A 490 15.60 -3.35 11.58
C SER A 490 16.39 -3.66 10.30
N GLU A 491 17.57 -4.30 10.44
CA GLU A 491 18.48 -4.57 9.32
C GLU A 491 17.93 -5.65 8.38
N VAL A 492 17.26 -6.65 8.96
CA VAL A 492 16.59 -7.70 8.16
C VAL A 492 15.52 -7.09 7.29
N PHE A 493 14.65 -6.21 7.83
CA PHE A 493 13.57 -5.64 7.02
C PHE A 493 14.04 -4.52 6.10
N LYS A 494 15.12 -3.78 6.42
CA LYS A 494 15.79 -2.90 5.44
C LYS A 494 16.26 -3.72 4.23
N THR A 495 16.91 -4.85 4.46
CA THR A 495 17.36 -5.77 3.39
C THR A 495 16.19 -6.35 2.60
N VAL A 496 15.16 -6.85 3.29
CA VAL A 496 13.99 -7.46 2.66
C VAL A 496 13.24 -6.44 1.79
N ASP A 497 13.03 -5.22 2.29
CA ASP A 497 12.35 -4.17 1.55
C ASP A 497 13.16 -3.70 0.34
N ALA A 498 14.49 -3.54 0.47
CA ALA A 498 15.36 -3.15 -0.63
C ALA A 498 15.39 -4.22 -1.74
N ALA A 499 15.61 -5.47 -1.37
CA ALA A 499 15.64 -6.58 -2.31
C ALA A 499 14.27 -6.82 -2.97
N LEU A 500 13.16 -6.74 -2.21
CA LEU A 500 11.81 -6.89 -2.75
C LEU A 500 11.48 -5.77 -3.74
N LEU A 501 11.81 -4.53 -3.39
CA LEU A 501 11.59 -3.38 -4.26
C LEU A 501 12.37 -3.53 -5.57
N LEU A 502 13.64 -3.93 -5.48
CA LEU A 502 14.49 -4.15 -6.66
C LEU A 502 13.94 -5.27 -7.56
N VAL A 503 13.52 -6.40 -6.97
CA VAL A 503 12.91 -7.52 -7.72
C VAL A 503 11.59 -7.12 -8.38
N LEU A 504 10.73 -6.36 -7.67
CA LEU A 504 9.47 -5.87 -8.22
C LEU A 504 9.69 -4.88 -9.36
N LEU A 505 10.66 -3.98 -9.23
CA LEU A 505 11.03 -3.02 -10.28
C LEU A 505 11.55 -3.73 -11.53
N GLU A 506 12.38 -4.77 -11.35
CA GLU A 506 12.89 -5.56 -12.47
C GLU A 506 11.77 -6.31 -13.21
N LEU A 507 10.88 -6.97 -12.46
CA LEU A 507 9.72 -7.66 -13.02
C LEU A 507 8.75 -6.69 -13.73
N ASP A 508 8.59 -5.47 -13.21
CA ASP A 508 7.70 -4.47 -13.80
C ASP A 508 8.23 -3.86 -15.10
N GLN A 509 9.54 -3.95 -15.39
CA GLN A 509 10.09 -3.52 -16.69
C GLN A 509 9.45 -4.24 -17.88
N SER A 510 9.02 -5.49 -17.68
CA SER A 510 8.29 -6.27 -18.70
C SER A 510 6.83 -5.82 -18.89
N THR A 511 6.30 -4.99 -17.98
CA THR A 511 4.90 -4.54 -18.02
C THR A 511 4.76 -3.33 -18.94
N PRO A 512 3.79 -3.31 -19.89
CA PRO A 512 3.59 -2.19 -20.79
C PRO A 512 3.35 -0.87 -20.04
N SER A 513 3.94 0.22 -20.56
CA SER A 513 3.71 1.57 -20.03
C SER A 513 2.23 1.95 -20.12
N GLY A 514 1.72 2.66 -19.12
CA GLY A 514 0.32 3.07 -19.00
C GLY A 514 -0.64 2.01 -18.45
N THR A 515 -0.16 0.81 -18.12
CA THR A 515 -0.96 -0.21 -17.42
C THR A 515 -1.25 0.25 -15.98
N THR A 516 -2.51 0.25 -15.58
CA THR A 516 -2.88 0.67 -14.23
C THR A 516 -2.64 -0.47 -13.20
N HIS A 517 -2.51 -0.11 -11.92
CA HIS A 517 -2.38 -1.07 -10.82
C HIS A 517 -3.55 -2.09 -10.75
N LYS A 518 -4.75 -1.72 -11.26
CA LYS A 518 -5.90 -2.64 -11.33
C LYS A 518 -5.75 -3.72 -12.40
N GLN A 519 -4.90 -3.50 -13.37
CA GLN A 519 -4.67 -4.41 -14.51
C GLN A 519 -3.42 -5.28 -14.32
N SER A 520 -2.45 -4.83 -13.52
CA SER A 520 -1.22 -5.56 -13.24
C SER A 520 -1.11 -5.86 -11.74
N PRO A 521 -1.10 -7.14 -11.35
CA PRO A 521 -0.89 -7.52 -9.94
C PRO A 521 0.49 -7.12 -9.42
N LEU A 522 1.51 -7.09 -10.27
CA LEU A 522 2.87 -6.64 -9.91
C LEU A 522 2.88 -5.15 -9.51
N ARG A 523 2.21 -4.31 -10.27
CA ARG A 523 2.09 -2.88 -9.93
C ARG A 523 1.27 -2.65 -8.68
N ALA A 524 0.22 -3.44 -8.49
CA ALA A 524 -0.56 -3.38 -7.25
C ALA A 524 0.29 -3.73 -6.02
N GLU A 525 1.14 -4.75 -6.14
CA GLU A 525 2.06 -5.16 -5.08
C GLU A 525 3.16 -4.11 -4.84
N LEU A 526 3.75 -3.54 -5.90
CA LEU A 526 4.72 -2.45 -5.80
C LEU A 526 4.13 -1.24 -5.06
N TYR A 527 2.90 -0.87 -5.37
CA TYR A 527 2.20 0.21 -4.66
C TYR A 527 1.92 -0.16 -3.20
N ASP A 528 1.45 -1.37 -2.94
CA ASP A 528 1.19 -1.84 -1.58
C ASP A 528 2.46 -1.81 -0.71
N VAL A 529 3.61 -2.21 -1.28
CA VAL A 529 4.91 -2.15 -0.60
C VAL A 529 5.27 -0.71 -0.22
N VAL A 530 5.15 0.22 -1.17
CA VAL A 530 5.49 1.64 -0.95
C VAL A 530 4.50 2.33 -0.02
N ASP A 531 3.20 2.06 -0.17
CA ASP A 531 2.14 2.70 0.64
C ASP A 531 2.16 2.24 2.10
N ARG A 532 2.51 0.97 2.37
CA ARG A 532 2.72 0.49 3.74
C ARG A 532 3.96 1.11 4.38
N GLY A 533 4.88 1.60 3.57
CA GLY A 533 6.17 2.14 3.97
C GLY A 533 7.28 1.11 3.85
N VAL A 534 8.48 1.57 3.53
CA VAL A 534 9.71 0.77 3.42
C VAL A 534 10.72 1.25 4.45
N ASP A 535 11.50 0.32 5.01
CA ASP A 535 12.50 0.64 6.02
C ASP A 535 13.82 1.13 5.39
N CYS A 536 14.02 0.90 4.09
CA CYS A 536 15.18 1.32 3.32
C CYS A 536 14.88 2.59 2.50
N TYR A 537 14.49 3.69 3.17
CA TYR A 537 14.02 4.90 2.49
C TYR A 537 14.98 5.43 1.43
N ASP A 538 16.25 5.68 1.77
CA ASP A 538 17.24 6.26 0.85
C ASP A 538 17.52 5.34 -0.34
N ARG A 539 17.63 4.04 -0.08
CA ARG A 539 17.78 3.03 -1.13
C ARG A 539 16.56 2.94 -2.03
N ALA A 540 15.35 3.05 -1.46
CA ALA A 540 14.11 3.05 -2.23
C ALA A 540 14.02 4.27 -3.17
N VAL A 541 14.43 5.45 -2.72
CA VAL A 541 14.53 6.66 -3.56
C VAL A 541 15.48 6.42 -4.73
N ASP A 542 16.70 5.95 -4.45
CA ASP A 542 17.72 5.70 -5.48
C ASP A 542 17.27 4.65 -6.51
N LEU A 543 16.64 3.55 -6.06
CA LEU A 543 16.09 2.53 -6.93
C LEU A 543 14.96 3.08 -7.83
N LEU A 544 14.01 3.81 -7.25
CA LEU A 544 12.88 4.36 -7.99
C LEU A 544 13.32 5.42 -9.02
N GLU A 545 14.36 6.20 -8.72
CA GLU A 545 14.98 7.11 -9.67
C GLU A 545 15.74 6.37 -10.79
N THR A 546 16.55 5.39 -10.43
CA THR A 546 17.31 4.58 -11.39
C THR A 546 16.40 3.87 -12.41
N TYR A 547 15.27 3.34 -11.95
CA TYR A 547 14.26 2.69 -12.79
C TYR A 547 13.26 3.67 -13.42
N HIS A 548 13.43 4.99 -13.24
CA HIS A 548 12.52 6.02 -13.73
C HIS A 548 11.05 5.78 -13.36
N ARG A 549 10.80 5.36 -12.11
CA ARG A 549 9.44 5.16 -11.57
C ARG A 549 9.02 6.35 -10.72
N LEU A 550 9.02 7.54 -11.35
CA LEU A 550 8.79 8.82 -10.68
C LEU A 550 7.41 8.89 -10.02
N PHE A 551 6.39 8.32 -10.62
CA PHE A 551 5.06 8.30 -10.00
C PHE A 551 5.05 7.49 -8.70
N VAL A 552 5.72 6.33 -8.67
CA VAL A 552 5.86 5.51 -7.45
C VAL A 552 6.71 6.23 -6.40
N LEU A 553 7.76 6.93 -6.84
CA LEU A 553 8.58 7.78 -5.97
C LEU A 553 7.75 8.87 -5.28
N SER A 554 6.86 9.51 -6.02
CA SER A 554 5.97 10.51 -5.43
C SER A 554 5.05 9.91 -4.34
N ARG A 555 4.62 8.65 -4.48
CA ARG A 555 3.85 7.94 -3.44
C ARG A 555 4.69 7.66 -2.19
N LEU A 556 5.96 7.31 -2.38
CA LEU A 556 6.91 7.16 -1.28
C LEU A 556 7.04 8.48 -0.49
N TYR A 557 7.23 9.60 -1.18
CA TYR A 557 7.27 10.92 -0.56
C TYR A 557 5.96 11.29 0.13
N GLN A 558 4.81 10.93 -0.44
CA GLN A 558 3.49 11.13 0.20
C GLN A 558 3.40 10.38 1.52
N LYS A 559 3.86 9.13 1.56
CA LYS A 559 3.89 8.32 2.78
C LYS A 559 4.72 8.98 3.89
N HIS A 560 5.86 9.56 3.53
CA HIS A 560 6.74 10.27 4.45
C HIS A 560 6.32 11.73 4.71
N LYS A 561 5.18 12.19 4.12
CA LYS A 561 4.64 13.56 4.26
C LYS A 561 5.57 14.66 3.73
N MET A 562 6.42 14.34 2.80
CA MET A 562 7.36 15.24 2.13
C MET A 562 6.67 15.93 0.95
N SER A 563 5.80 16.89 1.24
CA SER A 563 4.94 17.51 0.23
C SER A 563 5.70 18.29 -0.85
N ALA A 564 6.86 18.84 -0.54
CA ALA A 564 7.70 19.55 -1.50
C ALA A 564 8.22 18.59 -2.58
N ASP A 565 8.74 17.42 -2.15
CA ASP A 565 9.33 16.42 -3.05
C ASP A 565 8.26 15.74 -3.91
N VAL A 566 7.04 15.57 -3.37
CA VAL A 566 5.89 15.09 -4.15
C VAL A 566 5.61 16.03 -5.31
N LEU A 567 5.48 17.33 -5.02
CA LEU A 567 5.16 18.32 -6.03
C LEU A 567 6.31 18.51 -7.03
N ALA A 568 7.57 18.52 -6.56
CA ALA A 568 8.74 18.57 -7.42
C ALA A 568 8.81 17.37 -8.38
N THR A 569 8.51 16.17 -7.88
CA THR A 569 8.48 14.95 -8.71
C THR A 569 7.35 15.01 -9.74
N TRP A 570 6.16 15.46 -9.36
CA TRP A 570 5.05 15.63 -10.31
C TRP A 570 5.32 16.72 -11.34
N GLN A 571 5.98 17.79 -10.94
CA GLN A 571 6.44 18.84 -11.85
C GLN A 571 7.39 18.26 -12.91
N ARG A 572 8.40 17.49 -12.49
CA ARG A 572 9.34 16.80 -13.41
C ARG A 572 8.60 15.95 -14.46
N ILE A 573 7.59 15.16 -14.02
CA ILE A 573 6.79 14.33 -14.94
C ILE A 573 5.98 15.20 -15.91
N ILE A 574 5.34 16.26 -15.42
CA ILE A 574 4.52 17.17 -16.24
C ILE A 574 5.38 17.96 -17.22
N GLU A 575 6.60 18.33 -16.87
CA GLU A 575 7.58 19.01 -17.72
C GLU A 575 8.18 18.10 -18.77
N GLY A 576 7.90 16.79 -18.74
CA GLY A 576 8.26 15.84 -19.78
C GLY A 576 9.38 14.88 -19.43
N GLU A 577 9.80 14.78 -18.16
CA GLU A 577 10.71 13.75 -17.73
C GLU A 577 10.05 12.37 -17.83
N ARG A 578 10.81 11.38 -18.31
CA ARG A 578 10.29 10.05 -18.57
C ARG A 578 9.92 9.33 -17.30
N ASP A 579 8.64 9.04 -17.10
CA ASP A 579 8.18 8.03 -16.13
C ASP A 579 7.93 6.70 -16.88
N ALA A 580 8.68 5.66 -16.50
CA ALA A 580 8.60 4.35 -17.16
C ALA A 580 7.22 3.69 -16.99
N GLY A 581 6.52 4.00 -15.89
CA GLY A 581 5.19 3.49 -15.60
C GLY A 581 4.10 4.09 -16.48
N GLY A 582 4.18 5.38 -16.78
CA GLY A 582 3.20 6.11 -17.56
C GLY A 582 1.79 6.13 -16.95
N GLU A 583 1.70 6.08 -15.63
CA GLU A 583 0.45 5.95 -14.89
C GLU A 583 -0.12 7.31 -14.46
N PHE A 584 0.72 8.34 -14.47
CA PHE A 584 0.36 9.69 -14.07
C PHE A 584 -0.45 10.37 -15.18
N LYS A 585 -1.78 10.22 -15.09
CA LYS A 585 -2.72 10.88 -16.03
C LYS A 585 -3.31 12.11 -15.35
N ASP A 586 -3.65 13.13 -16.16
CA ASP A 586 -4.24 14.37 -15.68
C ASP A 586 -3.42 15.03 -14.54
N GLY A 587 -2.11 15.11 -14.73
CA GLY A 587 -1.16 15.55 -13.71
C GLY A 587 -1.49 16.90 -13.09
N GLU A 588 -1.87 17.88 -13.93
CA GLU A 588 -2.24 19.23 -13.49
C GLU A 588 -3.44 19.20 -12.52
N GLN A 589 -4.46 18.36 -12.81
CA GLN A 589 -5.61 18.19 -11.95
C GLN A 589 -5.25 17.50 -10.62
N GLN A 590 -4.30 16.54 -10.66
CA GLN A 590 -3.81 15.89 -9.44
C GLN A 590 -3.02 16.88 -8.56
N VAL A 591 -2.17 17.72 -9.18
CA VAL A 591 -1.44 18.78 -8.48
C VAL A 591 -2.43 19.73 -7.80
N ARG A 592 -3.44 20.21 -8.51
CA ARG A 592 -4.49 21.06 -7.92
C ARG A 592 -5.15 20.41 -6.72
N THR A 593 -5.55 19.14 -6.85
CA THR A 593 -6.24 18.38 -5.79
C THR A 593 -5.31 18.18 -4.57
N TYR A 594 -4.05 17.96 -4.82
CA TYR A 594 -3.06 17.79 -3.76
C TYR A 594 -2.78 19.11 -3.02
N LEU A 595 -2.60 20.21 -3.75
CA LEU A 595 -2.41 21.56 -3.19
C LEU A 595 -3.57 21.95 -2.28
N SER A 596 -4.81 21.56 -2.59
CA SER A 596 -5.98 21.87 -1.75
C SER A 596 -5.91 21.22 -0.34
N ASN A 597 -5.02 20.23 -0.13
CA ASN A 597 -4.84 19.53 1.15
C ASN A 597 -3.60 19.95 1.93
N ILE A 598 -2.70 20.75 1.35
CA ILE A 598 -1.46 21.21 1.96
C ILE A 598 -1.71 22.47 2.80
N ARG A 599 -1.03 22.58 3.95
CA ARG A 599 -1.12 23.74 4.86
C ARG A 599 0.05 24.71 4.73
N ASN A 600 1.13 24.32 4.08
CA ASN A 600 2.30 25.18 3.90
C ASN A 600 2.02 26.26 2.86
N GLN A 601 1.91 27.51 3.30
CA GLN A 601 1.54 28.65 2.46
C GLN A 601 2.55 28.90 1.33
N ALA A 602 3.84 28.88 1.63
CA ALA A 602 4.88 29.16 0.64
C ALA A 602 4.87 28.11 -0.49
N LEU A 603 4.75 26.82 -0.13
CA LEU A 603 4.71 25.72 -1.08
C LEU A 603 3.44 25.76 -1.95
N VAL A 604 2.27 26.07 -1.34
CA VAL A 604 1.01 26.21 -2.09
C VAL A 604 1.09 27.40 -3.06
N GLN A 605 1.67 28.50 -2.64
CA GLN A 605 1.88 29.69 -3.47
C GLN A 605 2.76 29.37 -4.68
N GLU A 606 3.95 28.81 -4.46
CA GLU A 606 4.92 28.45 -5.49
C GLU A 606 4.31 27.56 -6.59
N TYR A 607 3.72 26.43 -6.18
CA TYR A 607 3.16 25.47 -7.14
C TYR A 607 1.80 25.90 -7.72
N ALA A 608 1.04 26.72 -7.02
CA ALA A 608 -0.20 27.28 -7.58
C ALA A 608 0.11 28.30 -8.69
N VAL A 609 1.16 29.09 -8.53
CA VAL A 609 1.63 30.03 -9.55
C VAL A 609 2.23 29.28 -10.74
N TRP A 610 3.08 28.26 -10.48
CA TRP A 610 3.57 27.38 -11.53
C TRP A 610 2.43 26.75 -12.34
N LEU A 611 1.39 26.24 -11.63
CA LEU A 611 0.21 25.65 -12.27
C LEU A 611 -0.59 26.71 -13.03
N ALA A 612 -0.70 27.95 -12.52
CA ALA A 612 -1.41 29.06 -13.13
C ALA A 612 -0.73 29.52 -14.43
N ALA A 613 0.61 29.54 -14.47
CA ALA A 613 1.38 29.84 -15.67
C ALA A 613 1.16 28.81 -16.78
N ARG A 614 0.94 27.55 -16.43
CA ARG A 614 0.71 26.45 -17.38
C ARG A 614 -0.76 26.26 -17.71
N ASN A 615 -1.62 26.25 -16.72
CA ASN A 615 -3.08 26.11 -16.87
C ASN A 615 -3.79 27.17 -16.02
N PRO A 616 -4.08 28.33 -16.59
CA PRO A 616 -4.62 29.48 -15.85
C PRO A 616 -5.89 29.14 -15.05
N LYS A 617 -6.77 28.32 -15.62
CA LYS A 617 -8.04 27.93 -14.98
C LYS A 617 -7.84 27.07 -13.74
N LEU A 618 -6.94 26.07 -13.81
CA LEU A 618 -6.67 25.16 -12.70
C LEU A 618 -5.84 25.85 -11.60
N GLY A 619 -4.85 26.68 -11.97
CA GLY A 619 -4.04 27.42 -11.01
C GLY A 619 -4.88 28.37 -10.18
N VAL A 620 -5.78 29.14 -10.81
CA VAL A 620 -6.69 30.04 -10.10
C VAL A 620 -7.62 29.29 -9.15
N GLN A 621 -8.06 28.06 -9.50
CA GLN A 621 -8.92 27.29 -8.62
C GLN A 621 -8.27 26.97 -7.27
N VAL A 622 -6.93 26.87 -7.20
CA VAL A 622 -6.21 26.64 -5.94
C VAL A 622 -6.42 27.82 -4.98
N PHE A 623 -6.38 29.06 -5.50
CA PHE A 623 -6.57 30.28 -4.71
C PHE A 623 -8.03 30.57 -4.37
N THR A 624 -8.97 30.00 -5.12
CA THR A 624 -10.40 30.32 -5.03
C THR A 624 -11.23 29.26 -4.30
N ASP A 625 -10.68 28.11 -3.99
CA ASP A 625 -11.39 27.01 -3.33
C ASP A 625 -11.54 27.27 -1.81
N ASP A 626 -12.68 27.81 -1.41
CA ASP A 626 -13.01 28.11 -0.01
C ASP A 626 -13.19 26.85 0.88
N LYS A 627 -13.36 25.66 0.28
CA LYS A 627 -13.53 24.39 0.98
C LYS A 627 -12.22 23.64 1.22
N SER A 628 -11.12 24.12 0.60
CA SER A 628 -9.82 23.49 0.74
C SER A 628 -9.27 23.68 2.15
N LYS A 629 -8.35 22.78 2.55
CA LYS A 629 -7.55 22.93 3.77
C LYS A 629 -6.34 23.83 3.57
N ALA A 630 -6.14 24.31 2.36
CA ALA A 630 -5.06 25.19 1.98
C ALA A 630 -5.19 26.56 2.69
N PRO A 631 -4.07 27.24 2.94
CA PRO A 631 -4.08 28.59 3.51
C PRO A 631 -4.81 29.54 2.59
N LYS A 632 -5.51 30.51 3.20
CA LYS A 632 -6.20 31.55 2.45
C LYS A 632 -5.24 32.71 2.21
N PHE A 633 -5.14 33.11 0.96
CA PHE A 633 -4.29 34.23 0.53
C PHE A 633 -5.06 35.53 0.51
N GLN A 634 -4.37 36.64 0.71
CA GLN A 634 -4.95 37.97 0.54
C GLN A 634 -5.15 38.25 -0.95
N PRO A 635 -6.34 38.73 -1.37
CA PRO A 635 -6.60 38.97 -2.80
C PRO A 635 -5.58 39.91 -3.47
N ALA A 636 -5.10 40.92 -2.76
CA ALA A 636 -4.13 41.86 -3.30
C ALA A 636 -2.77 41.19 -3.61
N GLU A 637 -2.29 40.34 -2.70
CA GLU A 637 -1.04 39.60 -2.88
C GLU A 637 -1.13 38.63 -4.06
N VAL A 638 -2.26 37.91 -4.19
CA VAL A 638 -2.44 36.96 -5.29
C VAL A 638 -2.50 37.68 -6.64
N VAL A 639 -3.17 38.81 -6.74
CA VAL A 639 -3.25 39.60 -7.98
C VAL A 639 -1.84 40.09 -8.40
N GLU A 640 -1.04 40.58 -7.42
CA GLU A 640 0.31 41.02 -7.70
C GLU A 640 1.21 39.87 -8.19
N ILE A 641 1.22 38.76 -7.49
CA ILE A 641 2.00 37.58 -7.86
C ILE A 641 1.58 37.01 -9.24
N LEU A 642 0.26 36.87 -9.47
CA LEU A 642 -0.22 36.37 -10.76
C LEU A 642 0.09 37.34 -11.91
N ARG A 643 0.13 38.67 -11.66
CA ARG A 643 0.49 39.68 -12.68
C ARG A 643 1.94 39.52 -13.11
N ASP A 644 2.82 39.24 -12.15
CA ASP A 644 4.27 39.14 -12.40
C ASP A 644 4.64 37.79 -13.03
N GLU A 645 4.06 36.68 -12.58
CA GLU A 645 4.50 35.33 -12.95
C GLU A 645 3.54 34.55 -13.87
N ALA A 646 2.23 34.88 -13.84
CA ALA A 646 1.20 34.20 -14.63
C ALA A 646 0.12 35.17 -15.14
N PRO A 647 0.44 36.12 -16.05
CA PRO A 647 -0.47 37.18 -16.47
C PRO A 647 -1.77 36.66 -17.08
N ASP A 648 -1.77 35.52 -17.76
CA ASP A 648 -2.97 34.90 -18.36
C ASP A 648 -3.97 34.42 -17.29
N ALA A 649 -3.51 34.15 -16.08
CA ALA A 649 -4.35 33.69 -14.97
C ALA A 649 -5.07 34.83 -14.24
N VAL A 650 -4.57 36.07 -14.35
CA VAL A 650 -5.12 37.27 -13.65
C VAL A 650 -6.60 37.44 -13.98
N LYS A 651 -6.96 37.29 -15.26
CA LYS A 651 -8.35 37.38 -15.73
C LYS A 651 -9.29 36.49 -14.93
N TYR A 652 -8.96 35.21 -14.83
CA TYR A 652 -9.82 34.22 -14.15
C TYR A 652 -9.91 34.47 -12.65
N TYR A 653 -8.85 34.96 -12.05
CA TYR A 653 -8.85 35.33 -10.64
C TYR A 653 -9.68 36.59 -10.38
N LEU A 654 -9.55 37.65 -11.18
CA LEU A 654 -10.38 38.85 -11.09
C LEU A 654 -11.85 38.53 -11.35
N GLU A 655 -12.16 37.66 -12.30
CA GLU A 655 -13.52 37.15 -12.52
C GLU A 655 -14.11 36.52 -11.27
N HIS A 656 -13.33 35.66 -10.59
CA HIS A 656 -13.77 35.06 -9.34
C HIS A 656 -14.01 36.09 -8.23
N LEU A 657 -13.10 37.06 -8.08
CA LEU A 657 -13.23 38.09 -7.06
C LEU A 657 -14.50 38.94 -7.27
N VAL A 658 -14.75 39.37 -8.51
CA VAL A 658 -15.85 40.27 -8.83
C VAL A 658 -17.19 39.53 -8.92
N PHE A 659 -17.27 38.43 -9.70
CA PHE A 659 -18.52 37.71 -9.93
C PHE A 659 -18.83 36.67 -8.85
N GLY A 660 -17.76 36.02 -8.27
CA GLY A 660 -17.92 34.98 -7.28
C GLY A 660 -18.06 35.52 -5.86
N LYS A 661 -17.19 36.45 -5.45
CA LYS A 661 -17.18 37.04 -4.09
C LYS A 661 -17.81 38.40 -3.98
N GLY A 662 -18.16 39.06 -5.11
CA GLY A 662 -18.75 40.38 -5.11
C GLY A 662 -17.81 41.50 -4.64
N ASN A 663 -16.51 41.30 -4.78
CA ASN A 663 -15.53 42.30 -4.37
C ASN A 663 -15.45 43.44 -5.38
N THR A 664 -15.93 44.62 -4.98
CA THR A 664 -16.06 45.81 -5.84
C THR A 664 -14.72 46.52 -6.08
N ALA A 665 -13.70 46.26 -5.26
CA ALA A 665 -12.39 46.92 -5.39
C ALA A 665 -11.69 46.65 -6.72
N TYR A 666 -11.91 45.49 -7.32
CA TYR A 666 -11.23 45.02 -8.54
C TYR A 666 -12.07 45.18 -9.82
N VAL A 667 -13.25 45.82 -9.72
CA VAL A 667 -14.17 45.99 -10.86
C VAL A 667 -13.53 46.86 -11.95
N ASN A 668 -12.89 47.97 -11.57
CA ASN A 668 -12.21 48.86 -12.53
C ASN A 668 -11.08 48.14 -13.28
N GLU A 669 -10.34 47.30 -12.58
CA GLU A 669 -9.22 46.58 -13.15
C GLU A 669 -9.71 45.52 -14.13
N LEU A 670 -10.77 44.78 -13.77
CA LEU A 670 -11.38 43.79 -14.63
C LEU A 670 -12.05 44.42 -15.86
N ILE A 671 -12.73 45.56 -15.72
CA ILE A 671 -13.28 46.32 -16.84
C ILE A 671 -12.15 46.75 -17.78
N THR A 672 -11.05 47.29 -17.25
CA THR A 672 -9.92 47.68 -18.06
C THR A 672 -9.32 46.51 -18.81
N TYR A 673 -9.19 45.37 -18.18
CA TYR A 673 -8.66 44.17 -18.80
C TYR A 673 -9.53 43.66 -19.98
N TYR A 674 -10.86 43.56 -19.75
CA TYR A 674 -11.76 43.19 -20.88
C TYR A 674 -11.83 44.23 -21.99
N LEU A 675 -11.78 45.50 -21.61
CA LEU A 675 -11.77 46.59 -22.59
C LEU A 675 -10.52 46.52 -23.46
N ASP A 676 -9.37 46.25 -22.88
CA ASP A 676 -8.10 46.09 -23.59
C ASP A 676 -8.12 44.95 -24.59
N ILE A 677 -8.68 43.79 -24.19
CA ILE A 677 -8.84 42.64 -25.06
C ILE A 677 -9.74 43.02 -26.28
N VAL A 678 -10.87 43.62 -25.99
CA VAL A 678 -11.83 44.00 -27.06
C VAL A 678 -11.27 45.08 -27.98
N ILE A 679 -10.60 46.11 -27.44
CA ILE A 679 -9.97 47.14 -28.23
C ILE A 679 -8.81 46.57 -29.07
N HIS A 680 -7.95 45.72 -28.47
CA HIS A 680 -6.85 45.10 -29.19
C HIS A 680 -7.32 44.25 -30.35
N ASP A 681 -8.35 43.46 -30.17
CA ASP A 681 -8.92 42.66 -31.24
C ASP A 681 -9.54 43.53 -32.33
N LEU A 682 -10.28 44.58 -31.95
CA LEU A 682 -10.84 45.52 -32.90
C LEU A 682 -9.79 46.29 -33.70
N GLN A 683 -8.63 46.54 -33.11
CA GLN A 683 -7.52 47.18 -33.82
C GLN A 683 -6.78 46.25 -34.75
N THR A 684 -6.60 44.99 -34.36
CA THR A 684 -5.77 43.99 -35.06
C THR A 684 -6.54 43.18 -36.10
N SER A 685 -7.84 42.88 -35.86
CA SER A 685 -8.64 42.00 -36.72
C SER A 685 -9.72 42.77 -37.49
N PRO A 686 -9.57 42.94 -38.81
CA PRO A 686 -10.62 43.51 -39.64
C PRO A 686 -11.88 42.62 -39.68
N ALA A 687 -11.70 41.27 -39.61
CA ALA A 687 -12.82 40.34 -39.59
C ALA A 687 -13.72 40.53 -38.34
N SER A 688 -13.16 40.81 -37.21
CA SER A 688 -13.92 41.09 -35.95
C SER A 688 -14.74 42.37 -36.09
N ARG A 689 -14.19 43.41 -36.73
CA ARG A 689 -14.93 44.66 -37.05
C ARG A 689 -16.10 44.41 -37.96
N GLU A 690 -15.90 43.66 -39.06
CA GLU A 690 -16.97 43.28 -39.99
C GLU A 690 -18.05 42.45 -39.32
N THR A 691 -17.65 41.48 -38.49
CA THR A 691 -18.61 40.63 -37.74
C THR A 691 -19.44 41.47 -36.75
N MET A 692 -18.82 42.42 -36.07
CA MET A 692 -19.55 43.34 -35.18
C MET A 692 -20.51 44.25 -35.97
N ALA A 693 -20.08 44.82 -37.08
CA ALA A 693 -20.94 45.63 -37.93
C ALA A 693 -22.13 44.80 -38.45
N ALA A 694 -21.88 43.59 -38.91
CA ALA A 694 -22.96 42.67 -39.35
C ALA A 694 -23.94 42.34 -38.23
N MET A 695 -23.49 42.17 -36.99
CA MET A 695 -24.35 41.94 -35.82
C MET A 695 -25.25 43.13 -35.52
N TYR A 696 -24.76 44.38 -35.65
CA TYR A 696 -25.60 45.57 -35.51
C TYR A 696 -26.67 45.68 -36.62
N GLU A 697 -26.31 45.40 -37.85
CA GLU A 697 -27.23 45.38 -38.99
C GLU A 697 -28.30 44.28 -38.79
N ALA A 698 -27.90 43.07 -38.35
CA ALA A 698 -28.81 41.98 -38.04
C ALA A 698 -29.80 42.36 -36.91
N TYR A 699 -29.29 42.99 -35.86
CA TYR A 699 -30.15 43.43 -34.77
C TYR A 699 -31.16 44.51 -35.20
N ARG A 700 -30.73 45.51 -36.00
CA ARG A 700 -31.61 46.54 -36.58
C ARG A 700 -32.70 45.93 -37.45
N ALA A 701 -32.42 44.89 -38.19
CA ALA A 701 -33.36 44.23 -39.10
C ALA A 701 -34.44 43.41 -38.35
N LEU A 702 -34.28 43.18 -37.05
CA LEU A 702 -35.28 42.48 -36.25
C LEU A 702 -36.60 43.29 -36.14
N ARG A 703 -37.73 42.59 -36.21
CA ARG A 703 -39.05 43.16 -36.01
C ARG A 703 -39.37 43.31 -34.53
N PRO A 704 -40.09 44.34 -34.09
CA PRO A 704 -40.57 44.47 -32.72
C PRO A 704 -41.55 43.34 -32.32
N PRO A 705 -41.53 42.83 -31.06
CA PRO A 705 -40.70 43.30 -29.97
C PRO A 705 -39.27 42.69 -30.07
N LYS A 706 -38.26 43.54 -30.00
CA LYS A 706 -36.85 43.14 -30.06
C LYS A 706 -36.38 42.63 -28.66
N PRO A 707 -35.58 41.53 -28.63
CA PRO A 707 -34.86 41.19 -27.39
C PRO A 707 -33.86 42.28 -27.07
N THR A 708 -33.45 42.39 -25.80
CA THR A 708 -32.36 43.33 -25.49
C THR A 708 -31.08 42.96 -26.28
N TYR A 709 -30.31 43.95 -26.70
CA TYR A 709 -29.10 43.70 -27.47
C TYR A 709 -28.16 42.73 -26.83
N ARG A 710 -28.04 42.74 -25.48
CA ARG A 710 -27.25 41.75 -24.75
C ARG A 710 -27.78 40.32 -24.94
N GLN A 711 -29.08 40.10 -24.86
CA GLN A 711 -29.69 38.80 -25.10
C GLN A 711 -29.44 38.31 -26.51
N PHE A 712 -29.64 39.22 -27.48
CA PHE A 712 -29.33 38.96 -28.87
C PHE A 712 -27.84 38.55 -29.11
N LEU A 713 -26.91 39.25 -28.45
CA LEU A 713 -25.49 38.86 -28.51
C LEU A 713 -25.22 37.50 -27.86
N THR A 714 -25.90 37.19 -26.71
CA THR A 714 -25.75 35.90 -26.05
C THR A 714 -26.23 34.73 -26.92
N ASP A 715 -27.35 34.97 -27.65
CA ASP A 715 -27.97 33.95 -28.49
C ASP A 715 -27.23 33.73 -29.82
N ASN A 716 -26.54 34.76 -30.32
CA ASN A 716 -25.90 34.74 -31.63
C ASN A 716 -24.36 34.82 -31.58
N ALA A 717 -23.76 34.90 -30.42
CA ALA A 717 -22.31 34.92 -30.28
C ALA A 717 -21.70 33.57 -30.67
N PRO A 718 -20.57 33.53 -31.37
CA PRO A 718 -19.83 32.32 -31.60
C PRO A 718 -19.44 31.67 -30.27
N SER A 719 -19.75 30.37 -30.09
CA SER A 719 -19.56 29.65 -28.82
C SER A 719 -18.10 29.55 -28.40
N ASP A 720 -17.17 29.61 -29.33
CA ASP A 720 -15.75 29.34 -29.12
C ASP A 720 -14.87 30.60 -29.19
N ASP A 721 -15.48 31.81 -29.32
CA ASP A 721 -14.73 33.05 -29.42
C ASP A 721 -14.58 33.73 -28.03
N GLU A 722 -13.34 33.76 -27.53
CA GLU A 722 -13.02 34.33 -26.24
C GLU A 722 -13.25 35.88 -26.21
N VAL A 723 -13.12 36.56 -27.32
CA VAL A 723 -13.32 38.02 -27.42
C VAL A 723 -14.80 38.33 -27.18
N TRP A 724 -15.71 37.56 -27.80
CA TRP A 724 -17.13 37.70 -27.59
C TRP A 724 -17.55 37.42 -26.13
N HIS A 725 -16.97 36.41 -25.52
CA HIS A 725 -17.20 36.15 -24.11
C HIS A 725 -16.70 37.29 -23.22
N SER A 726 -15.53 37.82 -23.51
CA SER A 726 -14.96 38.98 -22.81
C SER A 726 -15.84 40.20 -22.96
N ARG A 727 -16.40 40.47 -24.15
CA ARG A 727 -17.33 41.56 -24.44
C ARG A 727 -18.65 41.42 -23.67
N LEU A 728 -19.24 40.21 -23.64
CA LEU A 728 -20.46 39.95 -22.87
C LEU A 728 -20.23 40.18 -21.36
N ARG A 729 -19.05 39.77 -20.83
CA ARG A 729 -18.66 40.05 -19.47
C ARG A 729 -18.46 41.55 -19.22
N LEU A 730 -17.81 42.24 -20.14
CA LEU A 730 -17.66 43.70 -20.09
C LEU A 730 -19.02 44.42 -20.00
N LEU A 731 -19.97 44.09 -20.87
CA LEU A 731 -21.32 44.63 -20.84
C LEU A 731 -22.04 44.33 -19.51
N GLN A 732 -21.82 43.13 -18.93
CA GLN A 732 -22.37 42.75 -17.62
C GLN A 732 -21.80 43.61 -16.50
N LEU A 733 -20.50 43.88 -16.51
CA LEU A 733 -19.83 44.71 -15.51
C LEU A 733 -20.22 46.18 -15.61
N LEU A 734 -20.18 46.74 -16.84
CA LEU A 734 -20.58 48.10 -17.08
C LEU A 734 -22.04 48.37 -16.68
N GLY A 735 -22.92 47.42 -16.97
CA GLY A 735 -24.36 47.52 -16.60
C GLY A 735 -24.65 47.18 -15.17
N GLY A 736 -23.68 46.58 -14.40
CA GLY A 736 -23.88 46.18 -13.01
C GLY A 736 -24.00 47.33 -12.03
N ALA A 737 -24.39 47.05 -10.76
CA ALA A 737 -24.51 48.05 -9.70
C ALA A 737 -23.14 48.40 -9.04
N HIS A 738 -22.07 48.31 -9.78
CA HIS A 738 -20.71 48.57 -9.27
C HIS A 738 -20.31 50.04 -9.50
N ASP A 739 -19.55 50.59 -8.59
CA ASP A 739 -18.97 51.91 -8.77
C ASP A 739 -17.65 51.80 -9.56
N TYR A 740 -17.60 52.47 -10.70
CA TYR A 740 -16.42 52.55 -11.57
C TYR A 740 -16.34 53.92 -12.21
N ASP A 741 -15.17 54.31 -12.65
CA ASP A 741 -14.93 55.60 -13.30
C ASP A 741 -15.37 55.57 -14.76
N ALA A 742 -16.63 55.95 -15.04
CA ALA A 742 -17.20 55.96 -16.34
C ALA A 742 -16.53 56.96 -17.30
N GLU A 743 -16.00 58.07 -16.78
CA GLU A 743 -15.33 59.09 -17.61
C GLU A 743 -13.95 58.63 -18.08
N ALA A 744 -13.19 57.97 -17.20
CA ALA A 744 -11.90 57.40 -17.57
C ALA A 744 -12.05 56.32 -18.65
N ILE A 745 -13.04 55.45 -18.47
CA ILE A 745 -13.31 54.37 -19.44
C ILE A 745 -13.76 54.92 -20.79
N GLN A 746 -14.67 55.94 -20.77
CA GLN A 746 -15.15 56.60 -21.98
C GLN A 746 -14.00 57.30 -22.71
N SER A 747 -13.11 58.00 -21.98
CA SER A 747 -11.92 58.64 -22.54
C SER A 747 -11.02 57.61 -23.23
N ARG A 748 -10.82 56.47 -22.63
CA ARG A 748 -10.01 55.36 -23.19
C ARG A 748 -10.62 54.79 -24.45
N ILE A 749 -11.93 54.55 -24.48
CA ILE A 749 -12.63 54.14 -25.71
C ILE A 749 -12.45 55.17 -26.82
N ASN A 750 -12.70 56.46 -26.50
CA ASN A 750 -12.59 57.50 -27.50
C ASN A 750 -11.16 57.72 -28.03
N THR A 751 -10.14 57.47 -27.20
CA THR A 751 -8.74 57.52 -27.61
C THR A 751 -8.35 56.34 -28.50
N ALA A 752 -8.87 55.14 -28.19
CA ALA A 752 -8.57 53.92 -28.92
C ALA A 752 -9.34 53.82 -30.27
N LEU A 753 -10.59 54.35 -30.32
CA LEU A 753 -11.47 54.31 -31.44
C LEU A 753 -11.98 55.75 -31.74
N PRO A 754 -11.22 56.57 -32.50
CA PRO A 754 -11.60 57.94 -32.73
C PRO A 754 -12.96 58.08 -33.43
N ALA A 755 -13.76 59.04 -33.01
CA ALA A 755 -15.15 59.24 -33.38
C ALA A 755 -15.40 59.56 -34.90
N ALA A 756 -14.38 59.68 -35.70
CA ALA A 756 -14.48 60.02 -37.13
C ALA A 756 -14.23 58.73 -37.98
N GLY A 757 -15.32 57.98 -38.27
CA GLY A 757 -15.24 56.85 -39.17
C GLY A 757 -16.17 55.67 -38.86
N ALA A 758 -16.14 54.61 -39.63
CA ALA A 758 -16.90 53.37 -39.39
C ALA A 758 -16.65 52.73 -38.01
N ASP A 759 -15.47 52.94 -37.45
CA ASP A 759 -15.03 52.40 -36.16
C ASP A 759 -15.73 53.02 -34.94
N ALA A 760 -16.26 54.24 -35.07
CA ALA A 760 -17.05 54.93 -34.01
C ALA A 760 -18.37 54.23 -33.69
N GLN A 761 -18.77 53.23 -34.52
CA GLN A 761 -20.02 52.50 -34.35
C GLN A 761 -19.85 51.11 -33.69
N LEU A 762 -18.62 50.70 -33.33
CA LEU A 762 -18.37 49.33 -32.92
C LEU A 762 -18.69 49.07 -31.43
N LEU A 763 -18.57 50.10 -30.55
CA LEU A 763 -18.83 49.96 -29.10
C LEU A 763 -20.04 50.77 -28.64
N VAL A 764 -21.10 50.84 -29.46
CA VAL A 764 -22.34 51.60 -29.14
C VAL A 764 -22.99 51.19 -27.87
N PRO A 765 -23.23 49.93 -27.55
CA PRO A 765 -23.89 49.53 -26.29
C PRO A 765 -23.07 49.90 -25.06
N GLU A 766 -21.74 49.72 -25.14
CA GLU A 766 -20.81 50.14 -24.07
C GLU A 766 -20.90 51.62 -23.82
N THR A 767 -20.92 52.44 -24.88
CA THR A 767 -21.04 53.90 -24.81
C THR A 767 -22.39 54.34 -24.22
N ILE A 768 -23.47 53.68 -24.58
CA ILE A 768 -24.83 53.95 -24.04
C ILE A 768 -24.84 53.74 -22.51
N ILE A 769 -24.22 52.69 -22.05
CA ILE A 769 -24.17 52.41 -20.59
C ILE A 769 -23.32 53.45 -19.87
N LEU A 770 -22.17 53.81 -20.45
CA LEU A 770 -21.25 54.82 -19.89
C LEU A 770 -21.89 56.21 -19.85
N ASP A 771 -22.58 56.64 -20.94
CA ASP A 771 -23.30 57.91 -20.96
C ASP A 771 -24.45 57.94 -19.96
N GLY A 772 -25.15 56.81 -19.83
CA GLY A 772 -26.18 56.69 -18.77
C GLY A 772 -25.58 56.85 -17.37
N ARG A 773 -24.45 56.29 -17.08
CA ARG A 773 -23.70 56.42 -15.82
C ARG A 773 -23.16 57.83 -15.57
N ALA A 774 -22.67 58.47 -16.63
CA ALA A 774 -22.18 59.86 -16.58
C ALA A 774 -23.29 60.87 -16.56
N ARG A 775 -24.58 60.42 -16.46
CA ARG A 775 -25.79 61.24 -16.49
C ARG A 775 -26.00 62.05 -17.79
N ARG A 776 -25.34 61.63 -18.92
CA ARG A 776 -25.54 62.17 -20.28
C ARG A 776 -26.65 61.44 -20.98
N HIS A 777 -27.86 61.51 -20.39
CA HIS A 777 -29.01 60.68 -20.83
C HIS A 777 -29.44 61.01 -22.26
N ASP A 778 -29.28 62.24 -22.71
CA ASP A 778 -29.67 62.73 -24.01
C ASP A 778 -28.83 61.98 -25.10
N ASN A 779 -27.52 61.86 -24.90
CA ASN A 779 -26.64 61.09 -25.80
C ASN A 779 -27.00 59.61 -25.79
N ALA A 780 -27.29 59.04 -24.61
CA ALA A 780 -27.64 57.63 -24.48
C ALA A 780 -28.93 57.31 -25.24
N LEU A 781 -29.93 58.16 -25.15
CA LEU A 781 -31.20 58.01 -25.89
C LEU A 781 -31.00 58.19 -27.41
N GLN A 782 -30.17 59.15 -27.82
CA GLN A 782 -29.84 59.34 -29.19
C GLN A 782 -29.17 58.11 -29.81
N LEU A 783 -28.19 57.52 -29.12
CA LEU A 783 -27.52 56.29 -29.53
C LEU A 783 -28.46 55.09 -29.60
N LEU A 784 -29.36 54.95 -28.62
CA LEU A 784 -30.38 53.87 -28.56
C LEU A 784 -31.32 53.94 -29.76
N VAL A 785 -31.82 55.15 -30.07
CA VAL A 785 -32.82 55.39 -31.11
C VAL A 785 -32.19 55.36 -32.50
N HIS A 786 -31.12 56.16 -32.72
CA HIS A 786 -30.61 56.37 -34.11
C HIS A 786 -29.52 55.36 -34.49
N ARG A 787 -28.74 54.83 -33.51
CA ARG A 787 -27.64 53.90 -33.81
C ARG A 787 -28.05 52.46 -33.65
N LEU A 788 -28.68 52.11 -32.48
CA LEU A 788 -29.05 50.73 -32.20
C LEU A 788 -30.47 50.39 -32.75
N GLY A 789 -31.35 51.37 -32.84
CA GLY A 789 -32.72 51.10 -33.27
C GLY A 789 -33.54 50.28 -32.26
N ASP A 790 -33.19 50.38 -30.99
CA ASP A 790 -33.81 49.62 -29.92
C ASP A 790 -34.77 50.54 -29.13
N TYR A 791 -35.96 50.72 -29.73
CA TYR A 791 -36.99 51.61 -29.19
C TYR A 791 -37.56 51.12 -27.89
N ASP A 792 -37.77 49.82 -27.72
CA ASP A 792 -38.29 49.20 -26.49
C ASP A 792 -37.34 49.38 -25.30
N THR A 793 -36.02 49.19 -25.54
CA THR A 793 -35.01 49.48 -24.50
C THR A 793 -34.97 51.00 -24.19
N ALA A 794 -35.10 51.88 -25.13
CA ALA A 794 -35.13 53.32 -24.90
C ALA A 794 -36.32 53.71 -24.02
N VAL A 795 -37.51 53.21 -24.28
CA VAL A 795 -38.68 53.39 -23.40
C VAL A 795 -38.45 52.83 -21.98
N SER A 796 -37.86 51.60 -21.89
CA SER A 796 -37.54 50.99 -20.62
C SER A 796 -36.51 51.80 -19.83
N TYR A 797 -35.55 52.42 -20.53
CA TYR A 797 -34.54 53.32 -19.95
C TYR A 797 -35.18 54.55 -19.30
N CYS A 798 -36.14 55.17 -20.00
CA CYS A 798 -36.91 56.29 -19.46
C CYS A 798 -37.73 55.89 -18.25
N LEU A 799 -38.42 54.76 -18.29
CA LEU A 799 -39.20 54.23 -17.15
C LEU A 799 -38.34 54.01 -15.89
N ARG A 800 -37.10 53.61 -16.05
CA ARG A 800 -36.16 53.44 -14.95
C ARG A 800 -35.40 54.71 -14.55
N GLY A 801 -35.77 55.87 -15.09
CA GLY A 801 -35.18 57.18 -14.75
C GLY A 801 -33.72 57.28 -15.18
N GLY A 802 -33.29 56.59 -16.26
CA GLY A 802 -31.91 56.57 -16.75
C GLY A 802 -30.98 55.59 -16.03
N ALA A 803 -31.53 54.73 -15.21
CA ALA A 803 -30.76 53.65 -14.60
C ALA A 803 -30.35 52.59 -15.66
N SER A 804 -29.23 51.91 -15.41
CA SER A 804 -28.59 50.96 -16.34
C SER A 804 -29.61 49.93 -16.92
N ILE A 805 -29.57 49.80 -18.23
CA ILE A 805 -30.45 48.92 -19.02
C ILE A 805 -30.16 47.41 -18.71
N TYR A 806 -29.00 47.09 -18.19
CA TYR A 806 -28.48 45.72 -18.07
C TYR A 806 -28.40 45.21 -16.63
N THR A 807 -28.96 45.96 -15.64
CA THR A 807 -29.06 45.43 -14.29
C THR A 807 -30.11 44.34 -14.23
N PRO A 808 -29.77 43.10 -13.86
CA PRO A 808 -30.79 42.19 -13.39
C PRO A 808 -31.41 42.80 -12.13
N SER A 809 -32.71 42.69 -12.02
CA SER A 809 -33.49 43.14 -10.88
C SER A 809 -33.15 42.35 -9.60
N SER A 810 -31.98 42.55 -9.07
CA SER A 810 -31.56 42.05 -7.77
C SER A 810 -31.65 43.15 -6.73
N GLY A 811 -32.78 43.24 -6.13
CA GLY A 811 -33.00 43.46 -4.73
C GLY A 811 -32.45 44.66 -3.98
N ARG A 812 -31.69 45.55 -4.60
CA ARG A 812 -31.33 46.83 -3.97
C ARG A 812 -32.40 47.83 -4.35
N ARG A 813 -33.18 48.30 -3.38
CA ARG A 813 -34.10 49.43 -3.50
C ARG A 813 -33.24 50.70 -3.74
N ASP A 814 -32.84 50.91 -4.98
CA ASP A 814 -32.48 52.23 -5.40
C ASP A 814 -33.69 53.10 -5.24
N SER A 815 -33.51 54.33 -4.74
CA SER A 815 -34.58 55.33 -4.60
C SER A 815 -35.39 55.39 -5.91
N ALA A 816 -36.69 55.14 -5.81
CA ALA A 816 -37.57 55.21 -6.99
C ALA A 816 -37.25 56.45 -7.79
N PRO A 817 -37.08 56.36 -9.13
CA PRO A 817 -36.75 57.50 -9.95
C PRO A 817 -37.84 58.59 -9.75
N THR A 818 -37.37 59.82 -9.62
CA THR A 818 -38.32 60.97 -9.45
C THR A 818 -39.13 61.12 -10.74
N THR A 819 -40.42 61.40 -10.57
CA THR A 819 -41.30 61.64 -11.70
C THR A 819 -40.81 62.79 -12.66
N GLU A 820 -40.12 63.77 -12.10
CA GLU A 820 -39.49 64.83 -12.90
C GLU A 820 -38.41 64.33 -13.85
N THR A 821 -37.51 63.41 -13.34
CA THR A 821 -36.46 62.85 -14.19
C THR A 821 -37.05 61.96 -15.29
N GLN A 822 -38.05 61.19 -14.98
CA GLN A 822 -38.75 60.34 -15.98
C GLN A 822 -39.44 61.19 -17.03
N THR A 823 -40.16 62.24 -16.63
CA THR A 823 -40.81 63.18 -17.52
C THR A 823 -39.80 63.80 -18.49
N ARG A 824 -38.69 64.29 -17.96
CA ARG A 824 -37.63 64.86 -18.79
C ARG A 824 -37.07 63.86 -19.81
N LEU A 825 -36.79 62.60 -19.40
CA LEU A 825 -36.29 61.59 -20.28
C LEU A 825 -37.31 61.20 -21.37
N PHE A 826 -38.58 61.09 -21.03
CA PHE A 826 -39.64 60.83 -22.02
C PHE A 826 -39.81 62.02 -23.04
N ARG A 827 -39.62 63.24 -22.61
CA ARG A 827 -39.61 64.40 -23.50
C ARG A 827 -38.45 64.35 -24.50
N VAL A 828 -37.23 64.05 -24.00
CA VAL A 828 -36.05 63.83 -24.86
C VAL A 828 -36.29 62.67 -25.84
N LEU A 829 -36.83 61.54 -25.37
CA LEU A 829 -37.15 60.40 -26.18
C LEU A 829 -38.17 60.74 -27.29
N LEU A 830 -39.16 61.49 -26.98
CA LEU A 830 -40.13 61.99 -27.97
C LEU A 830 -39.46 62.85 -29.05
N GLY A 831 -38.53 63.72 -28.66
CA GLY A 831 -37.71 64.50 -29.62
C GLY A 831 -36.86 63.62 -30.55
N GLU A 832 -36.22 62.60 -29.94
CA GLU A 832 -35.42 61.67 -30.75
C GLU A 832 -36.27 60.77 -31.68
N PHE A 833 -37.53 60.40 -31.26
CA PHE A 833 -38.43 59.64 -32.11
C PHE A 833 -38.94 60.48 -33.33
N LEU A 834 -39.19 61.79 -33.06
CA LEU A 834 -39.57 62.75 -34.13
C LEU A 834 -38.41 62.97 -35.11
N ALA A 835 -37.15 62.75 -34.70
CA ALA A 835 -35.96 62.89 -35.51
C ALA A 835 -35.57 61.62 -36.31
N ILE A 836 -36.36 60.52 -36.18
CA ILE A 836 -36.11 59.28 -36.95
C ILE A 836 -36.23 59.57 -38.47
N GLY A 837 -35.25 59.05 -39.23
CA GLY A 837 -35.23 59.37 -40.69
C GLY A 837 -36.35 58.72 -41.50
N ASP A 838 -36.72 57.44 -41.13
CA ASP A 838 -37.85 56.75 -41.76
C ASP A 838 -39.18 57.27 -41.25
N LEU A 839 -40.05 57.77 -42.19
CA LEU A 839 -41.29 58.30 -41.89
C LEU A 839 -42.25 57.28 -41.25
N SER A 840 -42.20 56.00 -41.70
CA SER A 840 -43.09 54.96 -41.18
C SER A 840 -42.76 54.63 -39.71
N ASP A 841 -41.47 54.37 -39.42
CA ASP A 841 -41.00 54.10 -38.04
C ASP A 841 -41.25 55.33 -37.11
N ARG A 842 -40.99 56.51 -37.63
CA ARG A 842 -41.24 57.78 -36.92
C ARG A 842 -42.67 57.88 -36.43
N VAL A 843 -43.64 57.70 -37.34
CA VAL A 843 -45.04 57.80 -37.02
C VAL A 843 -45.49 56.69 -36.09
N GLU A 844 -45.05 55.45 -36.35
CA GLU A 844 -45.42 54.27 -35.52
C GLU A 844 -44.84 54.37 -34.11
N GLN A 845 -43.60 54.68 -33.96
CA GLN A 845 -42.92 54.73 -32.64
C GLN A 845 -43.43 55.94 -31.81
N THR A 846 -43.61 57.06 -32.46
CA THR A 846 -44.20 58.27 -31.82
C THR A 846 -45.62 58.03 -31.37
N GLY A 847 -46.44 57.43 -32.24
CA GLY A 847 -47.84 57.11 -31.92
C GLY A 847 -47.94 56.12 -30.73
N ALA A 848 -47.13 55.02 -30.80
CA ALA A 848 -47.09 54.03 -29.74
C ALA A 848 -46.60 54.62 -28.39
N LEU A 849 -45.57 55.49 -28.42
CA LEU A 849 -45.09 56.18 -27.24
C LEU A 849 -46.14 57.02 -26.59
N LEU A 850 -46.83 57.86 -27.41
CA LEU A 850 -47.89 58.77 -26.94
C LEU A 850 -49.09 57.97 -26.43
N GLU A 851 -49.49 56.90 -27.08
CA GLU A 851 -50.65 56.09 -26.69
C GLU A 851 -50.40 55.39 -25.32
N ARG A 852 -49.25 54.78 -25.19
CA ARG A 852 -48.90 53.94 -23.99
C ARG A 852 -48.39 54.75 -22.80
N PHE A 853 -47.68 55.84 -23.04
CA PHE A 853 -46.97 56.63 -22.03
C PHE A 853 -47.42 58.10 -21.98
N GLY A 854 -48.56 58.44 -22.58
CA GLY A 854 -49.12 59.76 -22.64
C GLY A 854 -49.25 60.45 -21.28
N GLY A 855 -49.37 59.71 -20.21
CA GLY A 855 -49.40 60.31 -18.85
C GLY A 855 -48.15 61.03 -18.43
N TRP A 856 -47.00 60.84 -19.11
CA TRP A 856 -45.75 61.54 -18.83
C TRP A 856 -45.52 62.80 -19.61
N PHE A 857 -46.46 63.16 -20.53
CA PHE A 857 -46.31 64.34 -21.39
C PHE A 857 -47.30 65.39 -21.05
N ASP A 858 -46.89 66.66 -21.20
CA ASP A 858 -47.79 67.80 -21.27
C ASP A 858 -48.44 67.92 -22.67
N VAL A 859 -49.71 68.15 -22.71
CA VAL A 859 -50.48 68.17 -23.95
C VAL A 859 -50.03 69.29 -24.87
N LEU A 860 -49.71 70.45 -24.28
CA LEU A 860 -49.27 71.61 -25.07
C LEU A 860 -47.88 71.37 -25.64
N GLU A 861 -46.95 70.85 -24.87
CA GLU A 861 -45.61 70.57 -25.34
C GLU A 861 -45.61 69.51 -26.44
N VAL A 862 -46.46 68.51 -26.35
CA VAL A 862 -46.58 67.49 -27.43
C VAL A 862 -47.14 68.09 -28.71
N LEU A 863 -48.14 68.98 -28.62
CA LEU A 863 -48.70 69.58 -29.77
C LEU A 863 -47.74 70.61 -30.43
N GLU A 864 -46.82 71.19 -29.71
CA GLU A 864 -45.78 72.08 -30.23
C GLU A 864 -44.70 71.30 -30.96
N LEU A 865 -44.44 70.06 -30.54
CA LEU A 865 -43.36 69.19 -31.07
C LEU A 865 -43.82 68.43 -32.31
N ILE A 866 -45.04 68.05 -32.43
CA ILE A 866 -45.54 67.27 -33.57
C ILE A 866 -45.65 68.16 -34.79
N PRO A 867 -45.12 67.76 -35.96
CA PRO A 867 -45.17 68.49 -37.20
C PRO A 867 -46.62 68.75 -37.64
N ASP A 868 -46.96 69.97 -38.06
CA ASP A 868 -48.29 70.38 -38.57
C ASP A 868 -48.81 69.51 -39.71
N SER A 869 -47.90 68.83 -40.46
CA SER A 869 -48.22 67.95 -41.56
C SER A 869 -48.80 66.61 -41.18
N TRP A 870 -48.78 66.22 -39.92
CA TRP A 870 -49.12 64.85 -39.48
C TRP A 870 -50.65 64.76 -39.27
N SER A 871 -51.25 63.60 -39.52
CA SER A 871 -52.68 63.34 -39.24
C SER A 871 -52.87 63.33 -37.73
N VAL A 872 -53.97 64.00 -37.33
CA VAL A 872 -54.43 64.03 -35.90
C VAL A 872 -54.62 62.60 -35.33
N ASP A 873 -54.88 61.63 -36.17
CA ASP A 873 -55.06 60.23 -35.77
C ASP A 873 -53.86 59.66 -35.03
N VAL A 874 -52.63 60.13 -35.31
CA VAL A 874 -51.44 59.70 -34.62
C VAL A 874 -51.44 60.06 -33.15
N ALA A 875 -52.00 61.21 -32.81
CA ALA A 875 -52.07 61.67 -31.42
C ALA A 875 -53.51 61.51 -30.84
N ALA A 876 -54.47 60.97 -31.58
CA ALA A 876 -55.88 60.94 -31.16
C ALA A 876 -56.03 60.13 -29.81
N GLY A 877 -55.40 59.00 -29.67
CA GLY A 877 -55.44 58.22 -28.42
C GLY A 877 -54.89 59.00 -27.22
N PHE A 878 -53.75 59.67 -27.39
CA PHE A 878 -53.11 60.49 -26.42
C PHE A 878 -54.03 61.68 -26.02
N LEU A 879 -54.55 62.40 -27.00
CA LEU A 879 -55.39 63.52 -26.75
C LEU A 879 -56.70 63.17 -25.99
N VAL A 880 -57.36 62.08 -26.41
CA VAL A 880 -58.53 61.56 -25.73
C VAL A 880 -58.24 61.17 -24.26
N THR A 881 -57.11 60.49 -24.04
CA THR A 881 -56.72 60.05 -22.68
C THR A 881 -56.34 61.26 -21.82
N SER A 882 -55.61 62.20 -22.34
CA SER A 882 -55.20 63.42 -21.68
C SER A 882 -56.33 64.31 -21.33
N LEU A 883 -57.29 64.51 -22.26
CA LEU A 883 -58.48 65.29 -22.01
C LEU A 883 -59.33 64.61 -20.89
N ARG A 884 -59.51 63.29 -20.96
CA ARG A 884 -60.19 62.55 -19.88
C ARG A 884 -59.50 62.73 -18.52
N ARG A 885 -58.17 62.71 -18.48
CA ARG A 885 -57.37 62.96 -17.29
C ARG A 885 -57.67 64.39 -16.76
N LEU A 886 -57.52 65.38 -17.58
CA LEU A 886 -57.72 66.77 -17.20
C LEU A 886 -59.13 66.99 -16.67
N VAL A 887 -60.17 66.36 -17.33
CA VAL A 887 -61.57 66.45 -16.85
C VAL A 887 -61.71 65.78 -15.48
N ARG A 888 -61.05 64.61 -15.25
CA ARG A 888 -61.06 63.96 -13.97
C ARG A 888 -60.34 64.75 -12.89
N GLU A 889 -59.13 65.27 -13.15
CA GLU A 889 -58.36 66.12 -12.22
C GLU A 889 -59.19 67.39 -11.87
N ARG A 890 -59.87 67.95 -12.85
CA ARG A 890 -60.82 69.10 -12.58
C ARG A 890 -61.91 68.67 -11.64
N HIS A 891 -62.55 67.52 -11.89
CA HIS A 891 -63.61 67.06 -11.03
C HIS A 891 -63.10 66.74 -9.61
N GLU A 892 -62.01 66.07 -9.52
CA GLU A 892 -61.34 65.74 -8.23
C GLU A 892 -61.01 67.05 -7.46
N SER A 893 -60.44 68.04 -8.17
CA SER A 893 -60.15 69.34 -7.56
C SER A 893 -61.44 70.04 -7.06
N ILE A 894 -62.55 69.97 -7.82
CA ILE A 894 -63.84 70.48 -7.38
C ILE A 894 -64.35 69.76 -6.12
N VAL A 895 -64.26 68.41 -6.13
CA VAL A 895 -64.67 67.61 -4.98
C VAL A 895 -63.74 67.85 -3.77
N ALA A 896 -62.44 67.88 -3.94
CA ALA A 896 -61.47 68.18 -2.88
C ALA A 896 -61.74 69.56 -2.27
N ARG A 897 -62.00 70.57 -3.13
CA ARG A 897 -62.33 71.92 -2.68
C ARG A 897 -63.66 71.98 -1.91
N ALA A 898 -64.70 71.24 -2.40
CA ALA A 898 -66.02 71.21 -1.71
C ALA A 898 -65.90 70.49 -0.35
N LEU A 899 -65.13 69.37 -0.29
CA LEU A 899 -64.85 68.62 0.96
C LEU A 899 -64.06 69.49 1.95
N SER A 900 -62.99 70.17 1.49
CA SER A 900 -62.18 71.04 2.31
C SER A 900 -63.00 72.19 2.83
N SER A 901 -63.90 72.76 1.99
CA SER A 901 -64.90 73.85 2.42
C SER A 901 -65.86 73.33 3.47
N ALA A 902 -66.37 72.10 3.26
CA ALA A 902 -67.32 71.46 4.23
C ALA A 902 -66.57 71.15 5.57
N GLU A 903 -65.38 70.70 5.53
CA GLU A 903 -64.58 70.44 6.73
C GLU A 903 -64.20 71.71 7.49
N ASN A 904 -63.88 72.79 6.75
CA ASN A 904 -63.65 74.08 7.35
C ASN A 904 -64.89 74.58 8.01
N LEU A 905 -66.12 74.49 7.38
CA LEU A 905 -67.36 74.80 7.98
C LEU A 905 -67.62 73.99 9.25
N ARG A 906 -67.32 72.68 9.23
CA ARG A 906 -67.49 71.82 10.40
C ARG A 906 -66.53 72.21 11.53
N VAL A 907 -65.27 72.45 11.26
CA VAL A 907 -64.26 72.90 12.25
C VAL A 907 -64.68 74.27 12.83
N ASN A 908 -65.16 75.21 11.96
CA ASN A 908 -65.68 76.55 12.46
C ASN A 908 -66.93 76.36 13.31
N TYR A 909 -67.84 75.50 12.92
CA TYR A 909 -69.01 75.19 13.72
C TYR A 909 -68.66 74.60 15.08
N ASP A 910 -67.80 73.59 15.10
CA ASP A 910 -67.29 72.99 16.33
C ASP A 910 -66.56 73.98 17.24
N LEU A 911 -65.78 74.88 16.65
CA LEU A 911 -65.12 75.97 17.37
C LEU A 911 -66.18 76.96 17.98
N LEU A 912 -67.18 77.34 17.22
CA LEU A 912 -68.23 78.20 17.69
C LEU A 912 -69.06 77.57 18.85
N VAL A 913 -69.38 76.29 18.71
CA VAL A 913 -70.00 75.52 19.78
C VAL A 913 -69.13 75.47 21.04
N LYS A 914 -67.86 75.18 20.90
CA LYS A 914 -66.88 75.16 22.01
C LYS A 914 -66.70 76.56 22.64
N ILE A 915 -66.77 77.65 21.85
CA ILE A 915 -66.75 79.04 22.36
C ILE A 915 -68.02 79.35 23.11
N ASP A 916 -69.17 78.93 22.61
CA ASP A 916 -70.49 79.16 23.24
C ASP A 916 -70.61 78.39 24.56
N GLU A 917 -70.14 77.13 24.60
CA GLU A 917 -70.10 76.28 25.79
C GLU A 917 -69.11 76.81 26.88
N LYS A 918 -67.93 77.33 26.51
CA LYS A 918 -66.98 77.85 27.44
C LYS A 918 -67.16 79.30 27.85
N GLY A 919 -67.98 80.07 27.13
CA GLY A 919 -68.20 81.51 27.35
C GLY A 919 -66.92 82.33 27.05
N PRO A 920 -67.02 83.59 26.91
CA PRO A 920 -65.89 84.51 26.68
C PRO A 920 -64.90 84.46 27.88
N VAL A 921 -63.70 83.91 27.70
CA VAL A 921 -62.65 84.04 28.67
C VAL A 921 -61.96 85.37 28.41
N VAL A 922 -62.08 86.33 29.34
CA VAL A 922 -61.34 87.57 29.34
C VAL A 922 -60.02 87.28 30.03
N ASP A 923 -58.98 87.09 29.25
CA ASP A 923 -57.62 87.03 29.78
C ASP A 923 -57.19 88.36 30.36
N THR A 924 -57.32 88.52 31.68
CA THR A 924 -56.73 89.63 32.38
C THR A 924 -55.25 89.37 32.50
N GLY A 925 -54.57 89.95 31.56
CA GLY A 925 -53.11 89.93 31.61
C GLY A 925 -52.59 90.49 32.92
N HIS A 926 -51.98 89.65 33.72
CA HIS A 926 -51.10 90.09 34.75
C HIS A 926 -49.76 90.43 34.13
N GLU A 927 -49.46 91.66 34.00
CA GLU A 927 -48.08 92.19 33.90
C GLU A 927 -47.40 91.87 35.22
N GLU A 928 -46.44 91.02 35.18
CA GLU A 928 -45.32 90.92 36.16
C GLU A 928 -44.09 91.37 35.51
N GLU A 929 -43.68 92.58 35.86
CA GLU A 929 -42.34 93.13 35.88
C GLU A 929 -41.64 92.69 37.17
N PRO A 930 -40.27 92.75 37.28
CA PRO A 930 -39.17 92.80 36.25
C PRO A 930 -38.40 91.54 36.16
#